data_dba55f592d9a47c8fee2aabcae46b68d
#
_entry.id   dba55f592d9a47c8fee2aabcae46b68d
#
_cell.length_a   1.000
_cell.length_b   1.000
_cell.length_c   1.000
_cell.angle_alpha   90.00
_cell.angle_beta   90.00
_cell.angle_gamma   90.00
#
_symmetry.space_group_name_H-M   'P 1'
#
loop_
_entity.id
_entity.type
_entity.pdbx_description
1 polymer ?
#
loop_
_entity_poly.entity_id
_entity_poly.type
_entity_poly.pdbx_seq_one_letter_code
_entity_poly.pdbx_strand_id
1 'polypeptide(L)'
;MKTKIRTKRIIAGMLALFMLFGSIPFNSISVQAATGNVKVDSLGKKGSVSYGSKTKSGTWFQMKVAGKRAFCLSLGKTCHTGNTYESTETYKWDQNTGGERHGYYAKIIRWYVNDKKRSKKAFIMSQALMWSVSEDRTSETQLKDVIKQVKSNTGYWNDKTVDSLYDSIFKPSGSWTAEATYWKKQGSNKSYQTLITVDADETTHDYSPKYVSKDEYYRQRITVKKVDEDGKGLPGIQFTLDAKNIDELYSFEVTDRDGTDLGTADTNNDTEFSITGYTRNSGRIAWRMTYYIYTEEYAYYPDDELKKMSAEEKKAAKKVLTDDYELDEGVDFGKNMTKAEAEKLMNDDLNAIKESISNSYTLTENSTGENKNIVLDPVYAKGVDITLGKNDSWYRNADGSWPDMQVEIHSDYEKAYQAGVTNKYKKASIRIEKYDGYSADGNAHGEADLDGAKFQLYADAACQTKATVYDASGNAKTAEEYTIKDKKCTTDYLRSGVKYYLKETAAPKGYVLSDVVKEIQVDASAEANEFTIELKTEKYPNTPILGKVAIQKYYSDVDTGLLEPEANTMFQVYLKNKGSYGQCTDYERATIKTDRNGYAVTGNLYYGTYVVHQVDSGDVDAIHVNDFEVAVTENGKVYTYPLNNKLFKAYLKILKKD
;
A
#
# COMPACT_ATOMS: atom_id res chain seq x y z
N MET A 1 -2.55 -41.98 3.71
CA MET A 1 -1.92 -42.93 2.78
C MET A 1 -1.95 -42.32 1.38
N LYS A 2 -0.84 -42.28 0.66
CA LYS A 2 -0.58 -41.67 -0.67
C LYS A 2 -0.36 -40.13 -0.62
N THR A 3 0.87 -39.72 -0.48
CA THR A 3 1.59 -38.81 -1.39
C THR A 3 3.07 -38.72 -0.94
N LYS A 4 3.86 -39.71 -1.32
CA LYS A 4 5.33 -39.64 -1.37
C LYS A 4 5.68 -40.35 -2.67
N ILE A 5 6.05 -39.66 -3.70
CA ILE A 5 6.87 -40.01 -4.86
C ILE A 5 6.67 -38.90 -5.90
N ARG A 6 7.54 -37.85 -5.87
CA ARG A 6 7.79 -36.97 -7.03
C ARG A 6 9.00 -36.05 -6.89
N THR A 7 10.03 -36.47 -6.16
CA THR A 7 11.23 -35.62 -6.00
C THR A 7 12.55 -36.30 -6.40
N LYS A 8 12.50 -37.39 -7.18
CA LYS A 8 13.71 -38.09 -7.61
C LYS A 8 14.01 -38.10 -9.11
N ARG A 9 13.30 -37.31 -9.93
CA ARG A 9 13.51 -37.33 -11.41
C ARG A 9 13.98 -35.99 -12.01
N ILE A 10 14.25 -34.94 -11.22
CA ILE A 10 14.71 -33.64 -11.73
C ILE A 10 16.25 -33.48 -11.59
N ILE A 11 16.90 -34.29 -10.77
CA ILE A 11 18.37 -34.20 -10.57
C ILE A 11 19.16 -34.88 -11.69
N ALA A 12 18.57 -35.82 -12.42
CA ALA A 12 19.26 -36.52 -13.52
C ALA A 12 19.27 -35.75 -14.85
N GLY A 13 18.43 -34.72 -15.03
CA GLY A 13 18.33 -33.96 -16.28
C GLY A 13 19.30 -32.79 -16.40
N MET A 14 19.86 -32.30 -15.28
CA MET A 14 20.82 -31.17 -15.30
C MET A 14 22.29 -31.60 -15.41
N LEU A 15 22.62 -32.86 -15.21
CA LEU A 15 23.97 -33.36 -15.43
C LEU A 15 24.30 -33.67 -16.90
N ALA A 16 23.30 -33.77 -17.75
CA ALA A 16 23.50 -34.17 -19.18
C ALA A 16 23.74 -32.96 -20.12
N LEU A 17 23.57 -31.72 -19.66
CA LEU A 17 23.74 -30.52 -20.50
C LEU A 17 25.13 -29.87 -20.38
N PHE A 18 26.02 -30.42 -19.55
CA PHE A 18 27.41 -29.90 -19.37
C PHE A 18 28.47 -30.71 -20.12
N MET A 19 28.08 -31.74 -20.89
CA MET A 19 29.06 -32.60 -21.58
C MET A 19 29.21 -32.34 -23.08
N LEU A 20 28.83 -31.16 -23.57
CA LEU A 20 28.90 -30.90 -25.04
C LEU A 20 29.77 -29.69 -25.44
N PHE A 21 30.74 -29.26 -24.62
CA PHE A 21 31.77 -28.35 -25.08
C PHE A 21 33.14 -28.81 -24.62
N GLY A 22 33.89 -29.32 -25.57
CA GLY A 22 35.33 -29.37 -25.75
C GLY A 22 36.21 -29.77 -24.56
N SER A 23 36.69 -30.98 -24.59
CA SER A 23 37.75 -31.57 -23.77
C SER A 23 39.04 -30.75 -23.73
N ILE A 24 39.26 -30.06 -22.59
CA ILE A 24 40.59 -29.71 -22.10
C ILE A 24 40.70 -30.33 -20.71
N PRO A 25 41.76 -31.04 -20.35
CA PRO A 25 41.85 -31.69 -19.04
C PRO A 25 42.04 -30.67 -17.94
N PHE A 26 40.97 -30.29 -17.30
CA PHE A 26 41.00 -29.60 -16.02
C PHE A 26 41.16 -30.67 -14.93
N ASN A 27 42.28 -30.67 -14.23
CA ASN A 27 42.42 -31.47 -13.03
C ASN A 27 41.57 -30.86 -11.92
N SER A 28 40.32 -31.24 -11.86
CA SER A 28 39.44 -30.98 -10.70
C SER A 28 39.67 -32.10 -9.68
N ILE A 29 40.08 -31.74 -8.49
CA ILE A 29 40.06 -32.65 -7.35
C ILE A 29 38.67 -32.52 -6.75
N SER A 30 37.87 -33.59 -6.73
CA SER A 30 36.60 -33.62 -6.00
C SER A 30 36.89 -33.55 -4.50
N VAL A 31 36.79 -32.39 -3.93
CA VAL A 31 36.83 -32.19 -2.48
C VAL A 31 35.39 -32.42 -1.94
N GLN A 32 35.26 -33.15 -0.83
CA GLN A 32 34.01 -33.25 -0.12
C GLN A 32 33.53 -31.81 0.18
N ALA A 33 32.27 -31.49 -0.17
CA ALA A 33 31.75 -30.15 -0.07
C ALA A 33 31.88 -29.65 1.38
N ALA A 34 32.72 -28.65 1.57
CA ALA A 34 32.85 -27.97 2.86
C ALA A 34 31.79 -26.88 2.97
N THR A 35 31.24 -26.68 4.13
CA THR A 35 30.35 -25.57 4.42
C THR A 35 31.10 -24.50 5.19
N GLY A 36 30.81 -23.22 4.90
CA GLY A 36 31.40 -22.11 5.61
C GLY A 36 30.47 -20.90 5.62
N ASN A 37 30.48 -20.19 6.74
CA ASN A 37 29.76 -18.93 6.85
C ASN A 37 30.55 -17.81 6.18
N VAL A 38 29.83 -16.90 5.54
CA VAL A 38 30.42 -15.69 4.99
C VAL A 38 30.60 -14.65 6.07
N LYS A 39 31.72 -13.99 6.06
CA LYS A 39 32.05 -12.79 6.79
C LYS A 39 32.38 -11.67 5.80
N VAL A 40 31.88 -10.48 6.03
CA VAL A 40 32.12 -9.32 5.17
C VAL A 40 32.66 -8.19 6.02
N ASP A 41 33.79 -7.65 5.61
CA ASP A 41 34.51 -6.59 6.34
C ASP A 41 34.66 -5.36 5.42
N SER A 42 34.47 -4.13 5.92
CA SER A 42 34.76 -2.91 5.16
C SER A 42 36.26 -2.65 5.02
N LEU A 43 36.58 -2.05 3.95
CA LEU A 43 37.95 -1.59 3.71
C LEU A 43 38.11 -0.08 3.92
N GLY A 44 37.06 0.62 4.37
CA GLY A 44 37.11 2.05 4.70
C GLY A 44 37.36 2.99 3.49
N LYS A 45 37.49 2.47 2.27
CA LYS A 45 37.70 3.27 1.05
C LYS A 45 36.44 3.28 0.21
N LYS A 46 35.98 4.47 -0.13
CA LYS A 46 34.87 4.67 -1.08
C LYS A 46 35.42 4.77 -2.50
N GLY A 47 34.64 4.31 -3.47
CA GLY A 47 35.03 4.41 -4.87
C GLY A 47 33.89 4.05 -5.80
N SER A 48 34.10 4.34 -7.08
CA SER A 48 33.15 3.99 -8.13
C SER A 48 33.89 3.41 -9.31
N VAL A 49 33.47 2.24 -9.78
CA VAL A 49 34.05 1.60 -10.97
C VAL A 49 32.96 1.21 -11.93
N SER A 50 33.06 1.63 -13.16
CA SER A 50 32.11 1.36 -14.23
C SER A 50 32.56 0.19 -15.12
N TYR A 51 31.59 -0.68 -15.40
CA TYR A 51 31.73 -1.88 -16.21
C TYR A 51 30.78 -1.80 -17.42
N GLY A 52 31.01 -0.86 -18.32
CA GLY A 52 30.08 -0.56 -19.40
C GLY A 52 28.83 0.19 -18.90
N SER A 53 27.65 -0.43 -19.00
CA SER A 53 26.39 0.15 -18.50
C SER A 53 26.18 -0.06 -16.99
N LYS A 54 26.99 -0.89 -16.34
CA LYS A 54 26.91 -1.17 -14.91
C LYS A 54 27.99 -0.40 -14.15
N THR A 55 27.62 0.14 -12.99
CA THR A 55 28.57 0.84 -12.10
C THR A 55 28.41 0.27 -10.69
N LYS A 56 29.54 -0.03 -10.03
CA LYS A 56 29.60 -0.32 -8.60
C LYS A 56 30.18 0.90 -7.90
N SER A 57 29.41 1.47 -7.00
CA SER A 57 29.79 2.63 -6.19
C SER A 57 29.66 2.29 -4.71
N GLY A 58 30.35 3.02 -3.86
CA GLY A 58 30.25 2.88 -2.41
C GLY A 58 31.58 2.43 -1.80
N THR A 59 31.50 1.90 -0.59
CA THR A 59 32.66 1.43 0.14
C THR A 59 33.10 0.05 -0.33
N TRP A 60 34.39 -0.17 -0.40
CA TRP A 60 34.96 -1.46 -0.75
C TRP A 60 34.89 -2.43 0.41
N PHE A 61 34.45 -3.64 0.14
CA PHE A 61 34.29 -4.72 1.10
C PHE A 61 35.27 -5.85 0.83
N GLN A 62 35.68 -6.52 1.89
CA GLN A 62 36.44 -7.73 1.86
C GLN A 62 35.59 -8.86 2.44
N MET A 63 35.64 -10.02 1.82
CA MET A 63 34.88 -11.18 2.26
C MET A 63 35.76 -12.32 2.70
N LYS A 64 35.27 -13.12 3.67
CA LYS A 64 35.86 -14.39 4.05
C LYS A 64 34.78 -15.47 4.02
N VAL A 65 35.15 -16.67 3.58
CA VAL A 65 34.32 -17.88 3.65
C VAL A 65 35.14 -18.97 4.31
N ALA A 66 34.60 -19.60 5.34
CA ALA A 66 35.30 -20.60 6.13
C ALA A 66 36.70 -20.11 6.62
N GLY A 67 36.81 -18.83 7.00
CA GLY A 67 38.05 -18.20 7.42
C GLY A 67 39.03 -17.78 6.31
N LYS A 68 38.77 -18.15 5.03
CA LYS A 68 39.60 -17.83 3.90
C LYS A 68 39.09 -16.61 3.15
N ARG A 69 39.97 -15.72 2.70
CA ARG A 69 39.60 -14.54 1.89
C ARG A 69 38.92 -14.95 0.62
N ALA A 70 37.82 -14.25 0.31
CA ALA A 70 36.98 -14.53 -0.85
C ALA A 70 36.80 -13.30 -1.72
N PHE A 71 36.79 -13.53 -3.04
CA PHE A 71 36.37 -12.55 -4.04
C PHE A 71 34.98 -12.87 -4.54
N CYS A 72 34.20 -11.83 -4.78
CA CYS A 72 32.89 -11.94 -5.39
C CYS A 72 32.98 -12.01 -6.91
N LEU A 73 32.32 -12.98 -7.52
CA LEU A 73 32.31 -13.15 -8.98
C LEU A 73 31.01 -12.63 -9.64
N SER A 74 30.13 -12.00 -8.91
CA SER A 74 28.83 -11.56 -9.45
C SER A 74 28.59 -10.10 -9.13
N LEU A 75 28.79 -9.22 -10.10
CA LEU A 75 28.48 -7.80 -9.96
C LEU A 75 26.96 -7.61 -9.77
N GLY A 76 26.55 -6.80 -8.79
CA GLY A 76 25.15 -6.47 -8.55
C GLY A 76 24.35 -7.51 -7.75
N LYS A 77 24.97 -8.58 -7.27
CA LYS A 77 24.32 -9.55 -6.38
C LYS A 77 24.74 -9.34 -4.94
N THR A 78 23.83 -9.61 -4.01
CA THR A 78 24.06 -9.42 -2.59
C THR A 78 24.86 -10.57 -1.96
N CYS A 79 25.73 -10.23 -1.02
CA CYS A 79 26.39 -11.17 -0.12
C CYS A 79 26.18 -10.68 1.30
N HIS A 80 25.67 -11.53 2.17
CA HIS A 80 25.38 -11.16 3.55
C HIS A 80 26.24 -11.97 4.52
N THR A 81 26.76 -11.31 5.55
CA THR A 81 27.41 -12.02 6.65
C THR A 81 26.43 -13.00 7.30
N GLY A 82 26.92 -14.15 7.72
CA GLY A 82 26.10 -15.21 8.31
C GLY A 82 25.45 -16.14 7.29
N ASN A 83 25.44 -15.81 6.00
CA ASN A 83 25.00 -16.76 4.99
C ASN A 83 25.92 -17.97 4.93
N THR A 84 25.37 -19.16 4.87
CA THR A 84 26.12 -20.41 4.72
C THR A 84 26.34 -20.71 3.26
N TYR A 85 27.60 -20.93 2.90
CA TYR A 85 28.04 -21.33 1.57
C TYR A 85 28.64 -22.75 1.61
N GLU A 86 28.55 -23.45 0.51
CA GLU A 86 29.18 -24.75 0.30
C GLU A 86 30.20 -24.66 -0.83
N SER A 87 31.34 -25.30 -0.64
CA SER A 87 32.36 -25.40 -1.69
C SER A 87 31.83 -26.29 -2.80
N THR A 88 32.10 -25.88 -4.04
CA THR A 88 31.69 -26.65 -5.22
C THR A 88 32.88 -27.32 -5.91
N GLU A 89 33.91 -26.57 -6.18
CA GLU A 89 35.06 -27.05 -6.94
C GLU A 89 36.31 -26.30 -6.49
N THR A 90 37.46 -27.00 -6.45
CA THR A 90 38.77 -26.40 -6.24
C THR A 90 39.59 -26.52 -7.51
N TYR A 91 40.16 -25.42 -7.95
CA TYR A 91 40.96 -25.33 -9.15
C TYR A 91 42.41 -25.04 -8.80
N LYS A 92 43.33 -25.77 -9.46
CA LYS A 92 44.76 -25.47 -9.47
C LYS A 92 45.12 -24.95 -10.85
N TRP A 93 45.68 -23.77 -10.87
CA TRP A 93 46.08 -23.07 -12.09
C TRP A 93 47.57 -22.86 -12.13
N ASP A 94 48.11 -22.78 -13.33
CA ASP A 94 49.49 -22.46 -13.60
C ASP A 94 49.63 -21.47 -14.77
N GLN A 95 50.86 -21.16 -15.15
CA GLN A 95 51.17 -20.27 -16.27
C GLN A 95 50.59 -20.72 -17.62
N ASN A 96 50.24 -22.01 -17.75
CA ASN A 96 49.65 -22.60 -18.97
C ASN A 96 48.10 -22.59 -18.93
N THR A 97 47.52 -22.18 -17.81
CA THR A 97 46.07 -22.07 -17.70
C THR A 97 45.54 -21.06 -18.70
N GLY A 98 45.02 -21.57 -19.80
CA GLY A 98 44.42 -20.80 -20.88
C GLY A 98 42.91 -20.70 -20.72
N GLY A 99 42.30 -20.04 -21.69
CA GLY A 99 40.87 -19.96 -21.84
C GLY A 99 40.25 -18.81 -21.05
N GLU A 100 39.10 -18.45 -21.49
CA GLU A 100 38.24 -17.33 -21.16
C GLU A 100 38.39 -16.73 -19.75
N ARG A 101 37.42 -16.94 -18.85
CA ARG A 101 37.39 -16.32 -17.52
C ARG A 101 38.44 -16.93 -16.56
N HIS A 102 38.66 -18.24 -16.61
CA HIS A 102 39.56 -18.94 -15.66
C HIS A 102 41.00 -18.47 -15.75
N GLY A 103 41.51 -18.26 -16.96
CA GLY A 103 42.88 -17.73 -17.14
C GLY A 103 43.08 -16.32 -16.58
N TYR A 104 42.04 -15.48 -16.62
CA TYR A 104 42.06 -14.16 -16.00
C TYR A 104 41.99 -14.24 -14.48
N TYR A 105 41.09 -15.05 -13.93
CA TYR A 105 41.00 -15.25 -12.48
C TYR A 105 42.29 -15.81 -11.91
N ALA A 106 42.89 -16.77 -12.56
CA ALA A 106 44.14 -17.34 -12.14
C ALA A 106 45.27 -16.28 -12.02
N LYS A 107 45.38 -15.40 -13.01
CA LYS A 107 46.39 -14.32 -13.02
C LYS A 107 46.13 -13.28 -11.95
N ILE A 108 44.87 -12.91 -11.72
CA ILE A 108 44.48 -11.95 -10.69
C ILE A 108 44.78 -12.53 -9.30
N ILE A 109 44.41 -13.80 -9.05
CA ILE A 109 44.65 -14.47 -7.77
C ILE A 109 46.17 -14.62 -7.53
N ARG A 110 46.91 -15.07 -8.52
CA ARG A 110 48.37 -15.14 -8.43
C ARG A 110 48.95 -13.79 -8.03
N TRP A 111 48.62 -12.72 -8.72
CA TRP A 111 49.13 -11.39 -8.43
C TRP A 111 48.76 -10.95 -7.01
N TYR A 112 47.53 -11.19 -6.58
CA TYR A 112 47.09 -10.85 -5.25
C TYR A 112 47.89 -11.61 -4.17
N VAL A 113 48.07 -12.90 -4.36
CA VAL A 113 48.74 -13.77 -3.37
C VAL A 113 50.25 -13.59 -3.38
N ASN A 114 50.83 -13.76 -4.55
CA ASN A 114 52.29 -13.90 -4.64
C ASN A 114 52.99 -12.54 -4.75
N ASP A 115 52.48 -11.62 -5.57
CA ASP A 115 53.19 -10.39 -5.88
C ASP A 115 52.90 -9.27 -4.87
N LYS A 116 51.73 -9.30 -4.25
CA LYS A 116 51.25 -8.21 -3.36
C LYS A 116 50.96 -8.66 -1.93
N LYS A 117 51.33 -9.89 -1.60
CA LYS A 117 51.24 -10.43 -0.24
C LYS A 117 49.84 -10.20 0.41
N ARG A 118 48.78 -10.32 -0.40
CA ARG A 118 47.39 -10.19 0.05
C ARG A 118 47.05 -8.82 0.67
N SER A 119 47.72 -7.76 0.27
CA SER A 119 47.46 -6.42 0.82
C SER A 119 46.06 -5.91 0.49
N LYS A 120 45.53 -5.02 1.35
CA LYS A 120 44.24 -4.32 1.16
C LYS A 120 44.15 -3.63 -0.21
N LYS A 121 45.20 -2.92 -0.62
CA LYS A 121 45.28 -2.26 -1.93
C LYS A 121 45.15 -3.27 -3.09
N ALA A 122 45.79 -4.43 -2.96
CA ALA A 122 45.73 -5.49 -3.95
C ALA A 122 44.34 -6.17 -3.95
N PHE A 123 43.72 -6.31 -2.80
CA PHE A 123 42.36 -6.86 -2.73
C PHE A 123 41.36 -6.00 -3.53
N ILE A 124 41.33 -4.68 -3.31
CA ILE A 124 40.45 -3.76 -4.04
C ILE A 124 40.67 -3.86 -5.54
N MET A 125 41.92 -3.83 -5.99
CA MET A 125 42.25 -3.96 -7.41
C MET A 125 41.79 -5.31 -7.97
N SER A 126 42.08 -6.39 -7.25
CA SER A 126 41.72 -7.75 -7.66
C SER A 126 40.19 -7.92 -7.71
N GLN A 127 39.46 -7.42 -6.71
CA GLN A 127 38.00 -7.51 -6.70
C GLN A 127 37.37 -6.74 -7.87
N ALA A 128 37.86 -5.54 -8.17
CA ALA A 128 37.40 -4.77 -9.32
C ALA A 128 37.65 -5.50 -10.65
N LEU A 129 38.82 -6.11 -10.79
CA LEU A 129 39.15 -6.89 -11.97
C LEU A 129 38.37 -8.20 -12.07
N MET A 130 38.08 -8.86 -10.94
CA MET A 130 37.21 -10.05 -10.90
C MET A 130 35.80 -9.72 -11.44
N TRP A 131 35.25 -8.59 -11.06
CA TRP A 131 33.95 -8.14 -11.60
C TRP A 131 34.02 -7.81 -13.09
N SER A 132 35.11 -7.20 -13.58
CA SER A 132 35.30 -6.99 -15.02
C SER A 132 35.29 -8.30 -15.80
N VAL A 133 36.03 -9.29 -15.32
CA VAL A 133 36.08 -10.63 -15.93
C VAL A 133 34.70 -11.32 -15.86
N SER A 134 33.96 -11.19 -14.76
CA SER A 134 32.62 -11.78 -14.61
C SER A 134 31.58 -11.19 -15.57
N GLU A 135 31.80 -9.96 -16.02
CA GLU A 135 30.96 -9.25 -17.01
C GLU A 135 31.52 -9.38 -18.45
N ASP A 136 32.36 -10.37 -18.72
CA ASP A 136 33.01 -10.63 -20.02
C ASP A 136 33.84 -9.44 -20.58
N ARG A 137 34.29 -8.55 -19.69
CA ARG A 137 35.11 -7.39 -20.03
C ARG A 137 36.59 -7.74 -19.80
N THR A 138 37.17 -8.47 -20.72
CA THR A 138 38.50 -9.07 -20.60
C THR A 138 39.54 -8.49 -21.57
N SER A 139 39.15 -7.60 -22.49
CA SER A 139 40.11 -6.95 -23.38
C SER A 139 41.11 -6.08 -22.59
N GLU A 140 42.34 -5.97 -23.11
CA GLU A 140 43.38 -5.15 -22.49
C GLU A 140 42.91 -3.72 -22.19
N THR A 141 42.21 -3.11 -23.13
CA THR A 141 41.66 -1.75 -22.95
C THR A 141 40.64 -1.69 -21.79
N GLN A 142 39.76 -2.67 -21.70
CA GLN A 142 38.74 -2.73 -20.65
C GLN A 142 39.33 -2.95 -19.27
N LEU A 143 40.32 -3.85 -19.16
CA LEU A 143 41.00 -4.12 -17.90
C LEU A 143 41.88 -2.93 -17.45
N LYS A 144 42.56 -2.27 -18.40
CA LYS A 144 43.30 -1.03 -18.12
C LYS A 144 42.38 0.11 -17.68
N ASP A 145 41.18 0.19 -18.23
CA ASP A 145 40.17 1.16 -17.80
C ASP A 145 39.76 0.95 -16.33
N VAL A 146 39.49 -0.30 -15.92
CA VAL A 146 39.21 -0.65 -14.52
C VAL A 146 40.38 -0.28 -13.61
N ILE A 147 41.62 -0.63 -13.99
CA ILE A 147 42.82 -0.27 -13.23
C ILE A 147 42.93 1.25 -13.06
N LYS A 148 42.67 2.03 -14.11
CA LYS A 148 42.67 3.49 -14.09
C LYS A 148 41.64 4.05 -13.12
N GLN A 149 40.42 3.51 -13.16
CA GLN A 149 39.36 3.94 -12.27
C GLN A 149 39.64 3.63 -10.80
N VAL A 150 40.14 2.42 -10.48
CA VAL A 150 40.56 2.06 -9.13
C VAL A 150 41.65 2.98 -8.61
N LYS A 151 42.70 3.26 -9.42
CA LYS A 151 43.74 4.21 -9.07
C LYS A 151 43.17 5.61 -8.75
N SER A 152 42.35 6.12 -9.63
CA SER A 152 41.76 7.47 -9.50
C SER A 152 40.89 7.59 -8.25
N ASN A 153 40.06 6.57 -7.98
CA ASN A 153 39.07 6.60 -6.90
C ASN A 153 39.67 6.32 -5.52
N THR A 154 40.72 5.53 -5.45
CA THR A 154 41.31 5.12 -4.16
C THR A 154 42.58 5.89 -3.79
N GLY A 155 43.22 6.54 -4.75
CA GLY A 155 44.56 7.13 -4.57
C GLY A 155 45.66 6.10 -4.43
N TYR A 156 45.36 4.80 -4.54
CA TYR A 156 46.36 3.74 -4.45
C TYR A 156 47.14 3.59 -5.75
N TRP A 157 48.39 3.11 -5.66
CA TRP A 157 49.24 2.85 -6.80
C TRP A 157 49.62 4.12 -7.60
N ASN A 158 49.68 5.28 -6.94
CA ASN A 158 50.03 6.55 -7.61
C ASN A 158 51.43 6.54 -8.20
N ASP A 159 52.32 5.73 -7.62
CA ASP A 159 53.68 5.48 -8.07
C ASP A 159 53.80 4.54 -9.28
N LYS A 160 52.69 3.93 -9.72
CA LYS A 160 52.65 2.97 -10.82
C LYS A 160 51.84 3.50 -11.99
N THR A 161 52.27 3.20 -13.22
CA THR A 161 51.47 3.45 -14.42
C THR A 161 50.39 2.38 -14.56
N VAL A 162 49.32 2.70 -15.31
CA VAL A 162 48.27 1.72 -15.63
C VAL A 162 48.85 0.52 -16.37
N ASP A 163 49.76 0.77 -17.32
CA ASP A 163 50.41 -0.27 -18.10
C ASP A 163 51.29 -1.18 -17.23
N SER A 164 52.09 -0.61 -16.33
CA SER A 164 52.94 -1.41 -15.43
C SER A 164 52.13 -2.29 -14.48
N LEU A 165 50.97 -1.80 -14.00
CA LEU A 165 50.04 -2.60 -13.19
C LEU A 165 49.41 -3.70 -14.02
N TYR A 166 48.90 -3.36 -15.21
CA TYR A 166 48.32 -4.35 -16.12
C TYR A 166 49.30 -5.48 -16.43
N ASP A 167 50.52 -5.13 -16.83
CA ASP A 167 51.55 -6.11 -17.16
C ASP A 167 51.95 -6.98 -15.96
N SER A 168 52.01 -6.40 -14.75
CA SER A 168 52.30 -7.18 -13.53
C SER A 168 51.19 -8.19 -13.19
N ILE A 169 49.97 -7.88 -13.54
CA ILE A 169 48.83 -8.75 -13.27
C ILE A 169 48.64 -9.80 -14.38
N PHE A 170 48.64 -9.37 -15.64
CA PHE A 170 48.18 -10.19 -16.75
C PHE A 170 49.29 -10.75 -17.63
N LYS A 171 50.52 -10.23 -17.49
CA LYS A 171 51.71 -10.70 -18.22
C LYS A 171 52.83 -11.16 -17.27
N PRO A 172 52.54 -12.07 -16.31
CA PRO A 172 53.54 -12.54 -15.39
C PRO A 172 54.64 -13.31 -16.11
N SER A 173 55.89 -13.14 -15.65
CA SER A 173 57.02 -13.91 -16.13
C SER A 173 57.27 -15.14 -15.25
N GLY A 174 57.87 -16.20 -15.83
CA GLY A 174 58.24 -17.42 -15.12
C GLY A 174 57.10 -18.38 -14.78
N SER A 175 57.45 -19.45 -14.08
CA SER A 175 56.51 -20.46 -13.63
C SER A 175 55.80 -19.98 -12.37
N TRP A 176 54.50 -20.18 -12.32
CA TRP A 176 53.67 -19.85 -11.15
C TRP A 176 52.48 -20.80 -11.03
N THR A 177 51.94 -20.91 -9.82
CA THR A 177 50.72 -21.65 -9.54
C THR A 177 49.74 -20.76 -8.74
N ALA A 178 48.48 -21.01 -8.87
CA ALA A 178 47.42 -20.43 -8.05
C ALA A 178 46.36 -21.49 -7.78
N GLU A 179 45.80 -21.47 -6.57
CA GLU A 179 44.71 -22.38 -6.18
C GLU A 179 43.57 -21.59 -5.62
N ALA A 180 42.35 -22.00 -5.96
CA ALA A 180 41.16 -21.33 -5.50
C ALA A 180 39.96 -22.28 -5.44
N THR A 181 39.10 -22.10 -4.46
CA THR A 181 37.88 -22.86 -4.27
C THR A 181 36.65 -22.01 -4.55
N TYR A 182 35.75 -22.51 -5.35
CA TYR A 182 34.47 -21.87 -5.63
C TYR A 182 33.42 -22.24 -4.56
N TRP A 183 32.59 -21.26 -4.23
CA TRP A 183 31.54 -21.39 -3.22
C TRP A 183 30.22 -20.88 -3.74
N LYS A 184 29.14 -21.62 -3.47
CA LYS A 184 27.76 -21.21 -3.75
C LYS A 184 26.94 -21.20 -2.48
N LYS A 185 25.96 -20.31 -2.35
CA LYS A 185 25.09 -20.26 -1.19
C LYS A 185 24.27 -21.55 -1.08
N GLN A 186 24.29 -22.16 0.09
CA GLN A 186 23.55 -23.36 0.38
C GLN A 186 22.04 -23.09 0.32
N GLY A 187 21.28 -23.95 -0.37
CA GLY A 187 19.81 -23.90 -0.41
C GLY A 187 19.22 -22.77 -1.25
N SER A 188 19.99 -22.05 -2.06
CA SER A 188 19.51 -20.88 -2.77
C SER A 188 19.26 -21.09 -4.25
N ASN A 189 18.23 -20.42 -4.71
CA ASN A 189 17.98 -20.08 -6.09
C ASN A 189 18.79 -18.83 -6.49
N LYS A 190 18.82 -18.50 -7.72
CA LYS A 190 19.62 -17.62 -8.58
C LYS A 190 20.09 -16.24 -8.05
N SER A 191 19.78 -15.79 -6.83
CA SER A 191 19.96 -14.39 -6.41
C SER A 191 21.25 -14.08 -5.65
N TYR A 192 22.04 -15.07 -5.28
CA TYR A 192 23.24 -14.88 -4.45
C TYR A 192 24.53 -14.95 -5.24
N GLN A 193 25.56 -14.30 -4.69
CA GLN A 193 26.88 -14.26 -5.29
C GLN A 193 27.56 -15.62 -5.32
N THR A 194 28.31 -15.89 -6.37
CA THR A 194 29.34 -16.94 -6.37
C THR A 194 30.63 -16.33 -5.81
N LEU A 195 31.22 -17.00 -4.84
CA LEU A 195 32.46 -16.58 -4.21
C LEU A 195 33.59 -17.49 -4.64
N ILE A 196 34.81 -16.97 -4.63
CA ILE A 196 36.04 -17.72 -4.88
C ILE A 196 37.00 -17.42 -3.75
N THR A 197 37.44 -18.43 -3.00
CA THR A 197 38.47 -18.29 -1.97
C THR A 197 39.85 -18.62 -2.52
N VAL A 198 40.82 -17.98 -1.94
CA VAL A 198 42.21 -18.22 -2.27
C VAL A 198 42.78 -19.20 -1.25
N ASP A 199 43.22 -20.33 -1.76
CA ASP A 199 43.95 -21.37 -1.00
C ASP A 199 45.43 -21.26 -1.31
N ALA A 200 46.23 -20.89 -0.35
CA ALA A 200 47.68 -20.95 -0.45
C ALA A 200 48.23 -21.55 0.82
N ASP A 201 49.07 -22.54 0.68
CA ASP A 201 49.82 -23.11 1.78
C ASP A 201 50.79 -22.07 2.38
N GLU A 202 50.62 -21.76 3.64
CA GLU A 202 51.58 -20.99 4.43
C GLU A 202 52.59 -21.97 5.06
N THR A 203 53.67 -22.25 4.32
CA THR A 203 54.83 -22.91 4.91
C THR A 203 56.05 -22.00 4.78
N THR A 204 56.10 -21.02 5.64
CA THR A 204 57.34 -20.41 6.09
C THR A 204 57.14 -19.97 7.53
N HIS A 205 58.10 -20.34 8.38
CA HIS A 205 58.17 -19.85 9.75
C HIS A 205 58.57 -18.37 9.76
N ASP A 206 57.70 -17.52 9.23
CA ASP A 206 57.77 -16.09 9.50
C ASP A 206 56.83 -15.81 10.67
N TYR A 207 57.31 -15.08 11.65
CA TYR A 207 56.50 -14.52 12.72
C TYR A 207 55.49 -13.58 12.09
N SER A 208 54.40 -14.13 11.60
CA SER A 208 53.33 -13.37 10.97
C SER A 208 52.39 -12.86 12.04
N PRO A 209 52.05 -11.57 12.02
CA PRO A 209 51.08 -11.03 12.96
C PRO A 209 49.75 -11.75 12.82
N LYS A 210 49.11 -12.00 13.97
CA LYS A 210 47.70 -12.39 14.04
C LYS A 210 46.87 -11.15 14.15
N TYR A 211 45.63 -11.25 13.77
CA TYR A 211 44.73 -10.10 13.77
C TYR A 211 43.49 -10.40 14.59
N VAL A 212 42.98 -9.39 15.28
CA VAL A 212 41.67 -9.38 15.85
C VAL A 212 40.84 -8.31 15.16
N SER A 213 39.67 -8.65 14.78
CA SER A 213 38.62 -7.73 14.29
C SER A 213 37.29 -8.21 14.81
N LYS A 214 36.37 -7.33 14.95
CA LYS A 214 35.03 -7.67 15.41
C LYS A 214 34.00 -7.13 14.42
N ASP A 215 33.09 -7.99 14.06
CA ASP A 215 31.94 -7.61 13.27
C ASP A 215 30.72 -7.75 14.16
N GLU A 216 29.89 -6.74 14.13
CA GLU A 216 28.56 -6.77 14.70
C GLU A 216 27.59 -6.27 13.66
N TYR A 217 26.35 -6.70 13.71
CA TYR A 217 25.33 -6.10 12.93
C TYR A 217 24.49 -5.18 13.81
N TYR A 218 24.06 -4.09 13.22
CA TYR A 218 23.24 -3.09 13.82
C TYR A 218 21.92 -3.00 13.04
N ARG A 219 20.81 -2.98 13.74
CA ARG A 219 19.50 -2.93 13.10
C ARG A 219 18.78 -1.64 13.42
N GLN A 220 18.17 -1.08 12.39
CA GLN A 220 17.20 -0.01 12.52
C GLN A 220 15.86 -0.51 12.02
N ARG A 221 14.79 -0.10 12.68
CA ARG A 221 13.43 -0.42 12.29
C ARG A 221 12.59 0.84 12.29
N ILE A 222 11.88 1.05 11.18
CA ILE A 222 10.85 2.07 11.09
C ILE A 222 9.53 1.32 10.92
N THR A 223 8.57 1.59 11.80
CA THR A 223 7.26 0.96 11.78
C THR A 223 6.19 2.04 11.67
N VAL A 224 5.22 1.83 10.79
CA VAL A 224 4.03 2.65 10.68
C VAL A 224 2.84 1.87 11.21
N LYS A 225 2.07 2.49 12.11
CA LYS A 225 0.72 2.06 12.47
C LYS A 225 -0.26 3.05 11.85
N LYS A 226 -0.93 2.62 10.82
CA LYS A 226 -1.92 3.39 10.11
C LYS A 226 -3.32 3.03 10.58
N VAL A 227 -4.06 4.02 11.04
CA VAL A 227 -5.43 3.84 11.54
C VAL A 227 -6.37 4.88 10.91
N ASP A 228 -7.66 4.58 10.95
CA ASP A 228 -8.70 5.57 10.68
C ASP A 228 -9.06 6.37 11.94
N GLU A 229 -10.00 7.29 11.82
CA GLU A 229 -10.49 8.11 12.93
C GLU A 229 -11.13 7.31 14.07
N ASP A 230 -11.49 6.05 13.83
CA ASP A 230 -12.06 5.14 14.84
C ASP A 230 -10.96 4.26 15.49
N GLY A 231 -9.69 4.47 15.12
CA GLY A 231 -8.53 3.70 15.61
C GLY A 231 -8.39 2.32 14.95
N LYS A 232 -9.18 2.02 13.93
CA LYS A 232 -9.11 0.75 13.19
C LYS A 232 -7.97 0.78 12.18
N GLY A 233 -7.21 -0.30 12.08
CA GLY A 233 -6.12 -0.44 11.12
C GLY A 233 -6.61 -0.29 9.67
N LEU A 234 -5.90 0.52 8.89
CA LEU A 234 -6.16 0.74 7.46
C LEU A 234 -5.17 -0.07 6.61
N PRO A 235 -5.63 -1.12 5.91
CA PRO A 235 -4.80 -1.88 4.96
C PRO A 235 -4.63 -1.15 3.63
N GLY A 236 -3.62 -1.56 2.85
CA GLY A 236 -3.42 -1.10 1.47
C GLY A 236 -2.92 0.34 1.34
N ILE A 237 -2.54 0.99 2.43
CA ILE A 237 -2.00 2.35 2.39
C ILE A 237 -0.52 2.27 2.06
N GLN A 238 -0.12 2.97 1.02
CA GLN A 238 1.25 2.99 0.54
C GLN A 238 2.08 4.03 1.27
N PHE A 239 3.26 3.59 1.72
CA PHE A 239 4.29 4.47 2.25
C PHE A 239 5.60 4.25 1.48
N THR A 240 6.35 5.33 1.30
CA THR A 240 7.73 5.29 0.80
C THR A 240 8.67 5.67 1.93
N LEU A 241 9.73 4.91 2.09
CA LEU A 241 10.85 5.22 2.94
C LEU A 241 12.04 5.55 2.04
N ASP A 242 12.48 6.80 2.09
CA ASP A 242 13.67 7.28 1.42
C ASP A 242 14.79 7.44 2.42
N ALA A 243 16.00 7.06 2.04
CA ALA A 243 17.21 7.31 2.82
C ALA A 243 18.32 7.85 1.92
N LYS A 244 19.11 8.77 2.47
CA LYS A 244 20.28 9.36 1.79
C LYS A 244 21.44 9.47 2.76
N ASN A 245 22.63 9.21 2.25
CA ASN A 245 23.89 9.33 3.01
C ASN A 245 23.89 8.49 4.31
N ILE A 246 23.32 7.29 4.25
CA ILE A 246 23.38 6.35 5.35
C ILE A 246 24.71 5.61 5.39
N ASP A 247 25.15 5.25 6.58
CA ASP A 247 26.30 4.38 6.76
C ASP A 247 25.99 2.98 6.22
N GLU A 248 26.90 2.40 5.50
CA GLU A 248 26.86 1.13 4.77
C GLU A 248 25.67 0.19 5.07
N LEU A 249 24.63 0.27 4.23
CA LEU A 249 23.47 -0.61 4.31
C LEU A 249 23.81 -2.00 3.78
N TYR A 250 23.59 -3.01 4.59
CA TYR A 250 23.92 -4.39 4.23
C TYR A 250 22.74 -5.19 3.72
N SER A 251 21.59 -5.03 4.33
CA SER A 251 20.35 -5.60 3.85
C SER A 251 19.16 -4.73 4.20
N PHE A 252 18.18 -4.76 3.33
CA PHE A 252 16.93 -4.06 3.51
C PHE A 252 15.78 -5.06 3.40
N GLU A 253 14.96 -5.14 4.42
CA GLU A 253 13.78 -6.01 4.47
C GLU A 253 12.55 -5.17 4.76
N VAL A 254 11.49 -5.36 3.97
CA VAL A 254 10.17 -4.84 4.30
C VAL A 254 9.39 -5.98 4.92
N THR A 255 9.05 -5.85 6.19
CA THR A 255 8.31 -6.89 6.91
C THR A 255 7.01 -6.33 7.46
N ASP A 256 6.02 -7.19 7.66
CA ASP A 256 4.92 -6.87 8.56
C ASP A 256 5.34 -7.02 10.02
N ARG A 257 4.40 -6.79 10.94
CA ARG A 257 4.66 -6.91 12.38
C ARG A 257 5.19 -8.29 12.78
N ASP A 258 4.76 -9.32 12.06
CA ASP A 258 5.01 -10.72 12.42
C ASP A 258 6.30 -11.25 11.75
N GLY A 259 7.06 -10.36 11.09
CA GLY A 259 8.31 -10.71 10.42
C GLY A 259 8.12 -11.38 9.05
N THR A 260 6.89 -11.37 8.53
CA THR A 260 6.62 -11.87 7.17
C THR A 260 7.32 -10.97 6.16
N ASP A 261 8.19 -11.55 5.37
CA ASP A 261 8.93 -10.86 4.31
C ASP A 261 7.95 -10.32 3.26
N LEU A 262 7.93 -9.01 3.10
CA LEU A 262 7.13 -8.30 2.07
C LEU A 262 7.92 -7.99 0.82
N GLY A 263 9.17 -8.39 0.78
CA GLY A 263 10.10 -8.17 -0.30
C GLY A 263 11.44 -7.63 0.19
N THR A 264 12.49 -7.98 -0.53
CA THR A 264 13.81 -7.37 -0.39
C THR A 264 14.00 -6.41 -1.54
N ALA A 265 14.35 -5.17 -1.25
CA ALA A 265 14.80 -4.28 -2.30
C ALA A 265 16.26 -4.57 -2.62
N ASP A 266 16.52 -4.74 -3.89
CA ASP A 266 17.89 -4.74 -4.41
C ASP A 266 18.33 -3.27 -4.50
N THR A 267 19.01 -2.79 -3.46
CA THR A 267 19.54 -1.43 -3.47
C THR A 267 20.80 -1.43 -4.30
N ASN A 268 20.75 -0.83 -5.47
CA ASN A 268 21.92 -0.66 -6.34
C ASN A 268 22.96 0.32 -5.76
N ASN A 269 22.63 0.94 -4.62
CA ASN A 269 23.50 1.90 -3.94
C ASN A 269 23.42 1.64 -2.43
N ASP A 270 24.54 1.40 -1.81
CA ASP A 270 24.63 1.02 -0.40
C ASP A 270 24.34 2.19 0.58
N THR A 271 24.24 3.44 0.08
CA THR A 271 24.06 4.65 0.90
C THR A 271 22.77 5.42 0.65
N GLU A 272 22.02 5.05 -0.36
CA GLU A 272 20.75 5.68 -0.71
C GLU A 272 19.75 4.62 -1.16
N PHE A 273 18.51 4.73 -0.72
CA PHE A 273 17.44 3.88 -1.21
C PHE A 273 16.08 4.61 -1.16
N SER A 274 15.17 4.13 -1.97
CA SER A 274 13.76 4.51 -1.93
C SER A 274 12.92 3.25 -2.04
N ILE A 275 12.18 2.93 -1.00
CA ILE A 275 11.40 1.70 -0.94
C ILE A 275 9.99 1.97 -0.52
N THR A 276 9.09 1.41 -1.30
CA THR A 276 7.66 1.51 -1.11
C THR A 276 7.09 0.23 -0.53
N GLY A 277 6.19 0.38 0.43
CA GLY A 277 5.47 -0.74 1.04
C GLY A 277 4.02 -0.39 1.34
N TYR A 278 3.20 -1.40 1.62
CA TYR A 278 1.77 -1.27 1.88
C TYR A 278 1.39 -1.80 3.26
N THR A 279 0.53 -1.07 3.96
CA THR A 279 -0.01 -1.53 5.25
C THR A 279 -0.86 -2.79 5.08
N ARG A 280 -0.76 -3.71 6.05
CA ARG A 280 -1.55 -4.94 6.11
C ARG A 280 -2.89 -4.73 6.84
N ASN A 281 -3.68 -5.78 6.98
CA ASN A 281 -5.00 -5.74 7.63
C ASN A 281 -4.99 -5.12 9.03
N SER A 282 -3.87 -5.22 9.75
CA SER A 282 -3.66 -4.55 11.03
C SER A 282 -3.38 -3.04 10.93
N GLY A 283 -3.26 -2.50 9.71
CA GLY A 283 -2.80 -1.13 9.46
C GLY A 283 -1.30 -0.94 9.66
N ARG A 284 -0.50 -2.01 9.69
CA ARG A 284 0.94 -1.92 9.98
C ARG A 284 1.80 -2.26 8.78
N ILE A 285 2.95 -1.59 8.73
CA ILE A 285 4.09 -1.91 7.87
C ILE A 285 5.37 -1.58 8.63
N ALA A 286 6.43 -2.35 8.40
CA ALA A 286 7.74 -2.10 8.96
C ALA A 286 8.83 -2.24 7.91
N TRP A 287 9.85 -1.41 8.02
CA TRP A 287 11.11 -1.54 7.30
C TRP A 287 12.19 -1.89 8.30
N ARG A 288 12.95 -2.92 8.02
CA ARG A 288 14.11 -3.32 8.80
C ARG A 288 15.36 -3.14 7.97
N MET A 289 16.27 -2.30 8.43
CA MET A 289 17.57 -2.07 7.85
C MET A 289 18.61 -2.74 8.71
N THR A 290 19.49 -3.53 8.10
CA THR A 290 20.60 -4.19 8.78
C THR A 290 21.90 -3.64 8.25
N TYR A 291 22.67 -3.07 9.14
CA TYR A 291 23.97 -2.49 8.85
C TYR A 291 25.04 -3.35 9.50
N TYR A 292 26.19 -3.44 8.86
CA TYR A 292 27.35 -4.07 9.45
C TYR A 292 28.26 -3.03 10.04
N ILE A 293 28.60 -3.24 11.31
CA ILE A 293 29.65 -2.56 12.01
C ILE A 293 30.84 -3.50 12.05
N TYR A 294 31.96 -3.08 11.57
CA TYR A 294 33.19 -3.81 11.66
C TYR A 294 34.31 -2.87 12.09
N THR A 295 35.16 -3.40 12.93
CA THR A 295 36.37 -2.72 13.32
C THR A 295 37.46 -2.91 12.28
N GLU A 296 38.46 -2.04 12.29
CA GLU A 296 39.72 -2.32 11.64
C GLU A 296 40.33 -3.63 12.19
N GLU A 297 41.17 -4.28 11.43
CA GLU A 297 41.93 -5.45 11.88
C GLU A 297 43.13 -4.96 12.72
N TYR A 298 43.11 -5.28 14.01
CA TYR A 298 44.19 -4.93 14.92
C TYR A 298 45.18 -6.07 15.01
N ALA A 299 46.43 -5.79 14.62
CA ALA A 299 47.50 -6.78 14.57
C ALA A 299 48.13 -7.01 15.94
N TYR A 300 48.39 -8.24 16.26
CA TYR A 300 49.15 -8.62 17.45
C TYR A 300 50.04 -9.82 17.17
N TYR A 301 51.08 -9.97 18.01
CA TYR A 301 51.86 -11.20 18.04
C TYR A 301 51.50 -11.97 19.32
N PRO A 302 51.34 -13.32 19.26
CA PRO A 302 51.16 -14.13 20.44
C PRO A 302 52.30 -13.93 21.44
N ASP A 303 52.00 -13.87 22.73
CA ASP A 303 52.97 -13.61 23.80
C ASP A 303 54.15 -14.60 23.81
N ASP A 304 53.88 -15.84 23.44
CA ASP A 304 54.89 -16.89 23.33
C ASP A 304 55.82 -16.69 22.08
N GLU A 305 55.34 -16.09 21.03
CA GLU A 305 56.12 -15.71 19.88
C GLU A 305 56.95 -14.45 20.18
N LEU A 306 56.33 -13.43 20.80
CA LEU A 306 57.03 -12.22 21.22
C LEU A 306 58.22 -12.50 22.15
N LYS A 307 58.07 -13.50 23.05
CA LYS A 307 59.15 -13.92 23.97
C LYS A 307 60.33 -14.57 23.25
N LYS A 308 60.11 -15.22 22.11
CA LYS A 308 61.14 -15.92 21.32
C LYS A 308 61.83 -15.00 20.30
N MET A 309 61.26 -13.87 19.95
CA MET A 309 61.81 -12.92 19.00
C MET A 309 62.99 -12.16 19.59
N SER A 310 64.06 -12.06 18.81
CA SER A 310 65.18 -11.15 19.05
C SER A 310 64.74 -9.68 18.97
N ALA A 311 65.60 -8.77 19.44
CA ALA A 311 65.34 -7.34 19.35
C ALA A 311 65.23 -6.85 17.89
N GLU A 312 65.98 -7.47 16.99
CA GLU A 312 65.96 -7.17 15.56
C GLU A 312 64.73 -7.71 14.87
N GLU A 313 64.29 -8.93 15.21
CA GLU A 313 63.04 -9.51 14.72
C GLU A 313 61.82 -8.71 15.22
N LYS A 314 61.83 -8.27 16.49
CA LYS A 314 60.78 -7.37 17.02
C LYS A 314 60.71 -6.05 16.29
N LYS A 315 61.88 -5.51 15.86
CA LYS A 315 61.95 -4.28 15.08
C LYS A 315 61.46 -4.50 13.65
N ALA A 316 61.79 -5.65 13.05
CA ALA A 316 61.31 -6.03 11.72
C ALA A 316 59.80 -6.31 11.74
N ALA A 317 59.29 -7.01 12.76
CA ALA A 317 57.87 -7.27 12.98
C ALA A 317 57.04 -5.96 13.11
N LYS A 318 57.58 -4.99 13.85
CA LYS A 318 56.99 -3.65 13.97
C LYS A 318 56.89 -2.96 12.60
N LYS A 319 57.89 -3.11 11.75
CA LYS A 319 57.88 -2.52 10.40
C LYS A 319 56.82 -3.17 9.50
N VAL A 320 56.62 -4.47 9.59
CA VAL A 320 55.56 -5.19 8.86
C VAL A 320 54.18 -4.71 9.27
N LEU A 321 53.96 -4.52 10.58
CA LEU A 321 52.68 -3.99 11.10
C LEU A 321 52.39 -2.56 10.61
N THR A 322 53.42 -1.74 10.42
CA THR A 322 53.26 -0.35 9.96
C THR A 322 53.24 -0.19 8.46
N ASP A 323 53.91 -1.08 7.70
CA ASP A 323 54.02 -0.97 6.24
C ASP A 323 52.83 -1.59 5.48
N ASP A 324 52.15 -2.61 6.07
CA ASP A 324 51.01 -3.28 5.43
C ASP A 324 49.67 -2.62 5.73
N TYR A 325 49.58 -1.82 6.78
CA TYR A 325 48.42 -1.06 7.14
C TYR A 325 48.73 0.43 7.06
N GLU A 326 48.04 1.16 6.17
CA GLU A 326 47.99 2.62 6.24
C GLU A 326 47.18 3.00 7.48
N LEU A 327 47.84 3.06 8.62
CA LEU A 327 47.23 3.56 9.84
C LEU A 327 47.14 5.08 9.75
N ASP A 328 45.98 5.60 10.10
CA ASP A 328 45.83 7.05 10.26
C ASP A 328 46.90 7.57 11.21
N GLU A 329 47.49 8.70 10.85
CA GLU A 329 48.48 9.40 11.66
C GLU A 329 47.92 9.63 13.07
N GLY A 330 48.33 8.84 14.04
CA GLY A 330 47.93 9.01 15.44
C GLY A 330 47.95 7.78 16.31
N VAL A 331 48.09 6.58 15.77
CA VAL A 331 48.19 5.36 16.58
C VAL A 331 49.69 5.07 16.81
N ASP A 332 50.15 5.30 18.03
CA ASP A 332 51.53 5.01 18.44
C ASP A 332 51.73 3.49 18.61
N PHE A 333 52.17 2.81 17.52
CA PHE A 333 52.60 1.41 17.53
C PHE A 333 53.97 1.21 18.17
N GLY A 334 54.43 2.16 18.98
CA GLY A 334 55.71 2.13 19.68
C GLY A 334 55.92 0.97 20.62
N LYS A 335 54.86 0.19 20.93
CA LYS A 335 54.90 -1.01 21.77
C LYS A 335 54.46 -2.22 20.97
N ASN A 336 55.17 -3.34 21.11
CA ASN A 336 54.73 -4.63 20.59
C ASN A 336 53.32 -4.94 21.17
N MET A 337 52.28 -4.91 20.36
CA MET A 337 50.92 -5.04 20.80
C MET A 337 50.63 -6.51 21.20
N THR A 338 50.22 -6.70 22.42
CA THR A 338 49.71 -7.98 22.91
C THR A 338 48.30 -8.20 22.37
N LYS A 339 47.83 -9.44 22.40
CA LYS A 339 46.44 -9.76 22.04
C LYS A 339 45.43 -8.94 22.83
N ALA A 340 45.66 -8.76 24.14
CA ALA A 340 44.77 -8.00 25.00
C ALA A 340 44.69 -6.50 24.65
N GLU A 341 45.80 -5.90 24.25
CA GLU A 341 45.85 -4.52 23.79
C GLU A 341 45.12 -4.36 22.45
N ALA A 342 45.32 -5.29 21.51
CA ALA A 342 44.63 -5.31 20.23
C ALA A 342 43.10 -5.48 20.40
N GLU A 343 42.69 -6.40 21.27
CA GLU A 343 41.27 -6.60 21.60
C GLU A 343 40.64 -5.37 22.27
N LYS A 344 41.41 -4.66 23.10
CA LYS A 344 40.93 -3.42 23.72
C LYS A 344 40.69 -2.33 22.67
N LEU A 345 41.69 -2.08 21.80
CA LEU A 345 41.57 -1.09 20.74
C LEU A 345 40.42 -1.41 19.78
N MET A 346 40.27 -2.68 19.41
CA MET A 346 39.14 -3.15 18.60
C MET A 346 37.79 -2.86 19.27
N ASN A 347 37.67 -3.09 20.58
CA ASN A 347 36.43 -2.81 21.29
C ASN A 347 36.18 -1.30 21.47
N ASP A 348 37.24 -0.51 21.70
CA ASP A 348 37.15 0.95 21.77
C ASP A 348 36.68 1.53 20.42
N ASP A 349 37.24 1.03 19.31
CA ASP A 349 36.86 1.40 17.95
C ASP A 349 35.40 1.01 17.65
N LEU A 350 35.01 -0.23 17.95
CA LEU A 350 33.64 -0.67 17.78
C LEU A 350 32.65 0.22 18.54
N ASN A 351 33.00 0.60 19.77
CA ASN A 351 32.14 1.50 20.55
C ASN A 351 32.07 2.91 19.95
N ALA A 352 33.18 3.43 19.45
CA ALA A 352 33.22 4.73 18.77
C ALA A 352 32.33 4.73 17.51
N ILE A 353 32.42 3.66 16.70
CA ILE A 353 31.56 3.50 15.51
C ILE A 353 30.10 3.45 15.92
N LYS A 354 29.74 2.65 16.94
CA LYS A 354 28.37 2.58 17.44
C LYS A 354 27.84 3.93 17.92
N GLU A 355 28.71 4.77 18.47
CA GLU A 355 28.35 6.09 18.95
C GLU A 355 28.16 7.11 17.83
N SER A 356 28.83 6.93 16.70
CA SER A 356 28.77 7.82 15.54
C SER A 356 27.59 7.55 14.59
N ILE A 357 26.92 6.39 14.72
CA ILE A 357 25.83 6.02 13.79
C ILE A 357 24.66 7.00 13.94
N SER A 358 24.33 7.65 12.85
CA SER A 358 23.18 8.54 12.72
C SER A 358 22.67 8.51 11.29
N ASN A 359 21.54 7.81 11.06
CA ASN A 359 20.96 7.68 9.73
C ASN A 359 19.67 8.48 9.64
N SER A 360 19.50 9.16 8.51
CA SER A 360 18.33 9.98 8.24
C SER A 360 17.48 9.38 7.14
N TYR A 361 16.18 9.39 7.37
CA TYR A 361 15.15 8.85 6.49
C TYR A 361 14.05 9.88 6.29
N THR A 362 13.38 9.80 5.16
CA THR A 362 12.14 10.53 4.92
C THR A 362 11.02 9.51 4.70
N LEU A 363 9.99 9.56 5.55
CA LEU A 363 8.81 8.71 5.47
C LEU A 363 7.65 9.48 4.84
N THR A 364 7.16 9.00 3.71
CA THR A 364 6.09 9.65 2.95
C THR A 364 4.88 8.74 2.79
N GLU A 365 3.69 9.25 3.07
CA GLU A 365 2.43 8.60 2.73
C GLU A 365 2.02 8.95 1.30
N ASN A 366 1.84 7.95 0.44
CA ASN A 366 1.57 8.16 -0.98
C ASN A 366 0.07 8.09 -1.29
N SER A 367 -0.37 8.93 -2.23
CA SER A 367 -1.69 8.82 -2.83
C SER A 367 -1.71 7.68 -3.85
N THR A 368 -2.64 6.75 -3.68
CA THR A 368 -2.84 5.61 -4.59
C THR A 368 -4.32 5.44 -4.91
N GLY A 369 -4.64 4.63 -5.92
CA GLY A 369 -6.03 4.31 -6.25
C GLY A 369 -6.79 3.59 -5.11
N GLU A 370 -6.09 2.87 -4.24
CA GLU A 370 -6.69 2.13 -3.13
C GLU A 370 -7.05 3.03 -1.94
N ASN A 371 -6.32 4.10 -1.71
CA ASN A 371 -6.60 5.05 -0.64
C ASN A 371 -7.41 6.29 -1.08
N LYS A 372 -8.03 6.22 -2.25
CA LYS A 372 -8.79 7.33 -2.86
C LYS A 372 -9.90 7.91 -1.98
N ASN A 373 -10.47 7.09 -1.09
CA ASN A 373 -11.58 7.47 -0.21
C ASN A 373 -11.14 8.06 1.14
N ILE A 374 -9.83 8.25 1.34
CA ILE A 374 -9.29 8.83 2.57
C ILE A 374 -8.56 10.13 2.28
N VAL A 375 -8.47 10.98 3.28
CA VAL A 375 -7.62 12.17 3.29
C VAL A 375 -6.28 11.75 3.87
N LEU A 376 -5.21 11.91 3.10
CA LEU A 376 -3.87 11.63 3.59
C LEU A 376 -3.53 12.53 4.78
N ASP A 377 -2.74 12.02 5.70
CA ASP A 377 -2.19 12.85 6.77
C ASP A 377 -1.32 13.96 6.14
N PRO A 378 -1.64 15.25 6.37
CA PRO A 378 -0.96 16.35 5.69
C PRO A 378 0.52 16.48 6.06
N VAL A 379 0.94 15.88 7.17
CA VAL A 379 2.34 15.87 7.61
C VAL A 379 3.09 14.77 6.84
N TYR A 380 2.58 13.55 6.88
CA TYR A 380 3.23 12.42 6.21
C TYR A 380 3.11 12.45 4.69
N ALA A 381 2.06 13.08 4.14
CA ALA A 381 1.95 13.29 2.69
C ALA A 381 3.04 14.22 2.11
N LYS A 382 3.65 15.05 2.95
CA LYS A 382 4.79 15.92 2.58
C LYS A 382 6.15 15.29 2.84
N GLY A 383 6.18 14.15 3.52
CA GLY A 383 7.38 13.52 4.02
C GLY A 383 7.77 14.02 5.41
N VAL A 384 8.08 13.08 6.28
CA VAL A 384 8.56 13.32 7.65
C VAL A 384 10.00 12.82 7.75
N ASP A 385 10.90 13.71 8.11
CA ASP A 385 12.29 13.36 8.34
C ASP A 385 12.45 12.66 9.70
N ILE A 386 13.12 11.54 9.68
CA ILE A 386 13.38 10.65 10.81
C ILE A 386 14.88 10.45 10.92
N THR A 387 15.47 10.77 12.06
CA THR A 387 16.88 10.49 12.32
C THR A 387 16.99 9.43 13.39
N LEU A 388 17.68 8.33 13.10
CA LEU A 388 17.94 7.24 14.02
C LEU A 388 19.40 7.24 14.44
N GLY A 389 19.66 7.57 15.71
CA GLY A 389 20.97 7.58 16.33
C GLY A 389 20.96 6.90 17.70
N LYS A 390 22.11 6.89 18.40
CA LYS A 390 22.28 6.18 19.68
C LYS A 390 21.39 6.71 20.81
N ASN A 391 21.13 8.02 20.84
CA ASN A 391 20.52 8.71 21.99
C ASN A 391 19.13 9.30 21.69
N ASP A 392 18.39 8.77 20.74
CA ASP A 392 17.12 9.34 20.35
C ASP A 392 16.05 9.11 21.41
N SER A 393 15.73 10.18 22.14
CA SER A 393 14.78 10.16 23.27
C SER A 393 13.30 10.16 22.83
N TRP A 394 13.05 10.38 21.57
CA TRP A 394 11.68 10.50 21.01
C TRP A 394 10.98 9.17 20.72
N TYR A 395 11.62 8.06 21.02
CA TYR A 395 11.02 6.73 21.02
C TYR A 395 10.10 6.45 22.18
N ARG A 396 10.20 7.22 23.28
CA ARG A 396 9.49 6.96 24.50
C ARG A 396 8.47 8.04 24.76
N ASN A 397 7.31 7.66 25.29
CA ASN A 397 6.38 8.58 25.90
C ASN A 397 7.06 9.31 27.06
N ALA A 398 6.52 10.44 27.50
CA ALA A 398 7.05 11.22 28.61
C ALA A 398 7.17 10.43 29.94
N ASP A 399 6.40 9.34 30.08
CA ASP A 399 6.43 8.39 31.20
C ASP A 399 7.49 7.29 31.05
N GLY A 400 8.26 7.31 29.97
CA GLY A 400 9.27 6.30 29.65
C GLY A 400 8.73 5.03 29.02
N SER A 401 7.41 4.93 28.79
CA SER A 401 6.80 3.84 28.06
C SER A 401 7.03 3.98 26.54
N TRP A 402 6.94 2.85 25.84
CA TRP A 402 6.91 2.86 24.39
C TRP A 402 5.50 3.26 23.94
N PRO A 403 5.37 4.11 22.92
CA PRO A 403 4.06 4.36 22.31
C PRO A 403 3.45 3.02 21.93
N ASP A 404 2.15 2.84 22.09
CA ASP A 404 1.29 1.64 21.97
C ASP A 404 1.66 0.56 20.93
N MET A 405 2.92 0.31 20.73
CA MET A 405 3.46 -0.72 19.88
C MET A 405 4.58 -1.45 20.60
N GLN A 406 4.36 -2.73 20.84
CA GLN A 406 5.40 -3.62 21.32
C GLN A 406 6.50 -3.69 20.25
N VAL A 407 7.58 -2.99 20.48
CA VAL A 407 8.84 -3.25 19.81
C VAL A 407 9.51 -4.36 20.60
N GLU A 408 9.53 -5.56 20.04
CA GLU A 408 10.42 -6.58 20.55
C GLU A 408 11.85 -6.17 20.18
N ILE A 409 12.56 -5.63 21.17
CA ILE A 409 13.99 -5.34 21.07
C ILE A 409 14.70 -6.67 21.31
N HIS A 410 15.15 -7.31 20.25
CA HIS A 410 15.85 -8.59 20.35
C HIS A 410 17.37 -8.49 20.52
N SER A 411 17.93 -7.28 20.61
CA SER A 411 19.36 -7.09 20.93
C SER A 411 19.64 -5.66 21.37
N ASP A 412 20.73 -5.43 22.05
CA ASP A 412 21.22 -4.11 22.51
C ASP A 412 21.54 -3.15 21.33
N TYR A 413 21.38 -3.61 20.10
CA TYR A 413 21.74 -2.91 18.87
C TYR A 413 20.55 -2.62 17.93
N GLU A 414 19.31 -2.79 18.37
CA GLU A 414 18.15 -2.45 17.55
C GLU A 414 17.60 -1.07 17.92
N LYS A 415 17.61 -0.15 16.95
CA LYS A 415 16.96 1.15 17.03
C LYS A 415 15.66 1.11 16.24
N ALA A 416 14.61 1.68 16.80
CA ALA A 416 13.30 1.65 16.20
C ALA A 416 12.60 3.00 16.25
N TYR A 417 11.93 3.36 15.18
CA TYR A 417 11.00 4.47 15.08
C TYR A 417 9.60 3.95 14.81
N GLN A 418 8.62 4.58 15.44
CA GLN A 418 7.21 4.28 15.23
C GLN A 418 6.44 5.52 14.84
N ALA A 419 5.83 5.48 13.66
CA ALA A 419 4.91 6.49 13.21
C ALA A 419 3.47 6.04 13.47
N GLY A 420 2.75 6.77 14.30
CA GLY A 420 1.29 6.69 14.40
C GLY A 420 0.69 7.66 13.38
N VAL A 421 0.06 7.14 12.34
CA VAL A 421 -0.53 7.96 11.27
C VAL A 421 -2.03 7.73 11.23
N THR A 422 -2.82 8.78 11.47
CA THR A 422 -4.28 8.72 11.46
C THR A 422 -4.83 9.40 10.22
N ASN A 423 -5.54 8.68 9.39
CA ASN A 423 -6.27 9.26 8.27
C ASN A 423 -7.75 9.34 8.57
N LYS A 424 -8.35 10.33 7.96
CA LYS A 424 -9.79 10.49 7.97
C LYS A 424 -10.36 10.01 6.64
N TYR A 425 -11.52 9.39 6.69
CA TYR A 425 -12.24 9.12 5.46
C TYR A 425 -12.79 10.41 4.88
N LYS A 426 -12.72 10.52 3.57
CA LYS A 426 -13.50 11.52 2.85
C LYS A 426 -14.98 11.26 3.10
N LYS A 427 -15.72 12.31 3.33
CA LYS A 427 -17.13 12.27 3.69
C LYS A 427 -17.91 13.19 2.76
N ALA A 428 -19.07 12.78 2.33
CA ALA A 428 -19.91 13.60 1.49
C ALA A 428 -21.39 13.51 1.92
N SER A 429 -22.07 14.64 1.94
CA SER A 429 -23.52 14.65 2.03
C SER A 429 -24.12 14.47 0.63
N ILE A 430 -25.35 14.04 0.59
CA ILE A 430 -26.15 13.95 -0.62
C ILE A 430 -27.40 14.81 -0.50
N ARG A 431 -27.88 15.30 -1.63
CA ARG A 431 -29.20 15.92 -1.73
C ARG A 431 -30.22 14.87 -2.08
N ILE A 432 -31.34 14.84 -1.37
CA ILE A 432 -32.53 14.05 -1.68
C ILE A 432 -33.56 15.01 -2.25
N GLU A 433 -34.05 14.72 -3.44
CA GLU A 433 -35.12 15.51 -4.09
C GLU A 433 -36.36 14.63 -4.30
N LYS A 434 -37.53 15.17 -3.91
CA LYS A 434 -38.83 14.56 -4.17
C LYS A 434 -39.53 15.23 -5.36
N TYR A 435 -40.14 14.43 -6.19
CA TYR A 435 -40.97 14.91 -7.30
C TYR A 435 -42.17 14.01 -7.51
N ASP A 436 -43.22 14.55 -8.12
CA ASP A 436 -44.40 13.76 -8.50
C ASP A 436 -44.05 12.89 -9.73
N GLY A 437 -44.12 11.58 -9.58
CA GLY A 437 -43.77 10.62 -10.64
C GLY A 437 -44.79 10.59 -11.81
N TYR A 438 -45.95 11.23 -11.64
CA TYR A 438 -46.99 11.33 -12.66
C TYR A 438 -47.04 12.69 -13.35
N SER A 439 -46.25 13.64 -12.88
CA SER A 439 -46.15 14.99 -13.45
C SER A 439 -45.00 15.13 -14.40
N ALA A 440 -45.20 15.72 -15.57
CA ALA A 440 -44.17 15.99 -16.54
C ALA A 440 -43.14 17.02 -16.06
N ASP A 441 -43.55 17.95 -15.21
CA ASP A 441 -42.72 18.99 -14.61
C ASP A 441 -42.25 18.64 -13.17
N GLY A 442 -42.68 17.47 -12.66
CA GLY A 442 -42.34 17.00 -11.31
C GLY A 442 -43.05 17.73 -10.17
N ASN A 443 -43.99 18.63 -10.47
CA ASN A 443 -44.76 19.35 -9.47
C ASN A 443 -45.90 18.51 -8.92
N ALA A 444 -46.33 18.83 -7.69
CA ALA A 444 -47.45 18.19 -7.06
C ALA A 444 -48.77 18.52 -7.77
N HIS A 445 -49.68 17.56 -7.81
CA HIS A 445 -51.01 17.71 -8.35
C HIS A 445 -52.07 17.73 -7.24
N GLY A 446 -53.20 18.30 -7.56
CA GLY A 446 -54.35 18.37 -6.62
C GLY A 446 -54.02 19.23 -5.40
N GLU A 447 -54.26 18.68 -4.23
CA GLU A 447 -53.90 19.28 -2.94
C GLU A 447 -52.73 18.55 -2.27
N ALA A 448 -51.99 17.78 -3.05
CA ALA A 448 -50.79 17.11 -2.59
C ALA A 448 -49.64 18.09 -2.36
N ASP A 449 -48.74 17.74 -1.49
CA ASP A 449 -47.55 18.49 -1.16
C ASP A 449 -46.35 17.54 -1.21
N LEU A 450 -45.22 17.96 -1.76
CA LEU A 450 -44.00 17.17 -1.80
C LEU A 450 -43.17 17.31 -0.51
N ASP A 451 -43.50 18.32 0.29
CA ASP A 451 -42.81 18.56 1.56
C ASP A 451 -43.36 17.64 2.67
N GLY A 452 -42.56 17.43 3.70
CA GLY A 452 -42.91 16.61 4.85
C GLY A 452 -42.60 15.12 4.70
N ALA A 453 -42.17 14.65 3.52
CA ALA A 453 -41.65 13.29 3.39
C ALA A 453 -40.45 13.09 4.33
N LYS A 454 -40.34 11.90 4.92
CA LYS A 454 -39.25 11.57 5.82
C LYS A 454 -38.46 10.39 5.30
N PHE A 455 -37.15 10.49 5.45
CA PHE A 455 -36.18 9.45 5.06
C PHE A 455 -35.30 9.07 6.23
N GLN A 456 -34.93 7.79 6.31
CA GLN A 456 -33.99 7.27 7.26
C GLN A 456 -32.88 6.52 6.53
N LEU A 457 -31.62 6.73 6.93
CA LEU A 457 -30.48 5.98 6.49
C LEU A 457 -30.19 4.79 7.40
N TYR A 458 -29.89 3.64 6.80
CA TYR A 458 -29.55 2.40 7.47
C TYR A 458 -28.20 1.86 7.01
N ALA A 459 -27.57 1.08 7.88
CA ALA A 459 -26.31 0.40 7.61
C ALA A 459 -26.50 -0.94 6.86
N ASP A 460 -27.70 -1.49 6.85
CA ASP A 460 -28.03 -2.78 6.25
C ASP A 460 -29.27 -2.71 5.37
N ALA A 461 -29.34 -3.58 4.37
CA ALA A 461 -30.43 -3.64 3.40
C ALA A 461 -31.78 -4.04 4.02
N ALA A 462 -31.79 -4.70 5.20
CA ALA A 462 -33.00 -5.04 5.93
C ALA A 462 -33.56 -3.86 6.75
N CYS A 463 -32.84 -2.73 6.76
CA CYS A 463 -33.22 -1.52 7.47
C CYS A 463 -33.43 -1.74 8.98
N GLN A 464 -32.61 -2.57 9.60
CA GLN A 464 -32.68 -2.88 11.02
C GLN A 464 -31.77 -1.99 11.87
N THR A 465 -30.58 -1.64 11.33
CA THR A 465 -29.59 -0.84 12.02
C THR A 465 -29.50 0.54 11.37
N LYS A 466 -29.80 1.60 12.13
CA LYS A 466 -29.57 2.97 11.65
C LYS A 466 -28.11 3.20 11.32
N ALA A 467 -27.86 3.94 10.26
CA ALA A 467 -26.51 4.22 9.80
C ALA A 467 -25.75 5.14 10.78
N THR A 468 -24.43 4.95 10.85
CA THR A 468 -23.53 5.96 11.42
C THR A 468 -23.24 6.99 10.34
N VAL A 469 -23.44 8.26 10.67
CA VAL A 469 -23.16 9.43 9.83
C VAL A 469 -22.30 10.42 10.61
N TYR A 470 -21.86 11.49 9.96
CA TYR A 470 -20.94 12.43 10.57
C TYR A 470 -21.48 13.85 10.48
N ASP A 471 -21.25 14.64 11.54
CA ASP A 471 -21.53 16.07 11.53
C ASP A 471 -20.42 16.85 10.77
N ALA A 472 -20.59 18.16 10.65
CA ALA A 472 -19.61 19.04 9.98
C ALA A 472 -18.26 19.14 10.72
N SER A 473 -18.18 18.69 11.95
CA SER A 473 -16.95 18.61 12.74
C SER A 473 -16.26 17.24 12.65
N GLY A 474 -16.90 16.27 11.95
CA GLY A 474 -16.40 14.92 11.78
C GLY A 474 -16.78 13.96 12.91
N ASN A 475 -17.61 14.37 13.86
CA ASN A 475 -18.06 13.48 14.93
C ASN A 475 -19.08 12.49 14.40
N ALA A 476 -18.90 11.24 14.75
CA ALA A 476 -19.83 10.17 14.41
C ALA A 476 -21.12 10.30 15.22
N LYS A 477 -22.25 10.14 14.56
CA LYS A 477 -23.56 10.07 15.20
C LYS A 477 -24.47 9.06 14.49
N THR A 478 -25.53 8.64 15.17
CA THR A 478 -26.58 7.83 14.52
C THR A 478 -27.40 8.73 13.61
N ALA A 479 -27.67 8.26 12.39
CA ALA A 479 -28.54 9.00 11.45
C ALA A 479 -29.91 9.28 12.04
N GLU A 480 -30.35 10.52 11.94
CA GLU A 480 -31.67 10.97 12.27
C GLU A 480 -32.59 10.89 11.04
N GLU A 481 -33.88 11.15 11.20
CA GLU A 481 -34.78 11.27 10.05
C GLU A 481 -34.54 12.58 9.31
N TYR A 482 -34.39 12.51 8.00
CA TYR A 482 -34.29 13.67 7.11
C TYR A 482 -35.69 14.04 6.60
N THR A 483 -36.14 15.25 6.85
CA THR A 483 -37.44 15.73 6.40
C THR A 483 -37.29 16.61 5.17
N ILE A 484 -38.05 16.30 4.13
CA ILE A 484 -38.10 17.10 2.89
C ILE A 484 -38.78 18.44 3.17
N LYS A 485 -38.12 19.51 2.76
CA LYS A 485 -38.60 20.89 2.76
C LYS A 485 -38.17 21.56 1.46
N ASP A 486 -39.06 22.34 0.86
CA ASP A 486 -38.87 22.92 -0.47
C ASP A 486 -38.46 21.85 -1.50
N LYS A 487 -39.14 20.68 -1.46
CA LYS A 487 -38.94 19.48 -2.29
C LYS A 487 -37.56 18.79 -2.13
N LYS A 488 -36.73 19.15 -1.17
CA LYS A 488 -35.40 18.60 -0.98
C LYS A 488 -35.00 18.53 0.49
N CYS A 489 -33.99 17.74 0.78
CA CYS A 489 -33.21 17.82 2.00
C CYS A 489 -31.76 17.39 1.72
N THR A 490 -30.88 17.73 2.63
CA THR A 490 -29.47 17.30 2.59
C THR A 490 -29.22 16.38 3.77
N THR A 491 -28.54 15.27 3.53
CA THR A 491 -28.15 14.35 4.59
C THR A 491 -26.98 14.92 5.41
N ASP A 492 -26.73 14.33 6.57
CA ASP A 492 -25.42 14.38 7.20
C ASP A 492 -24.36 13.78 6.28
N TYR A 493 -23.09 13.91 6.65
CA TYR A 493 -22.00 13.37 5.85
C TYR A 493 -21.90 11.84 5.96
N LEU A 494 -21.79 11.20 4.82
CA LEU A 494 -21.61 9.77 4.63
C LEU A 494 -20.15 9.49 4.35
N ARG A 495 -19.62 8.42 4.93
CA ARG A 495 -18.24 7.97 4.65
C ARG A 495 -18.14 7.49 3.21
N SER A 496 -17.14 7.99 2.46
CA SER A 496 -16.89 7.62 1.07
C SER A 496 -16.54 6.14 0.94
N GLY A 497 -17.08 5.49 -0.10
CA GLY A 497 -16.86 4.08 -0.38
C GLY A 497 -17.72 3.12 0.45
N VAL A 498 -18.49 3.61 1.42
CA VAL A 498 -19.39 2.78 2.24
C VAL A 498 -20.79 2.75 1.65
N LYS A 499 -21.44 1.59 1.71
CA LYS A 499 -22.83 1.41 1.30
C LYS A 499 -23.77 1.76 2.43
N TYR A 500 -24.80 2.53 2.10
CA TYR A 500 -25.92 2.90 2.96
C TYR A 500 -27.21 2.54 2.27
N TYR A 501 -28.28 2.42 3.04
CA TYR A 501 -29.60 2.08 2.53
C TYR A 501 -30.57 3.15 2.96
N LEU A 502 -31.16 3.83 1.99
CA LEU A 502 -32.10 4.92 2.21
C LEU A 502 -33.53 4.42 2.02
N LYS A 503 -34.38 4.65 3.00
CA LYS A 503 -35.78 4.27 2.99
C LYS A 503 -36.65 5.44 3.37
N GLU A 504 -37.79 5.60 2.68
CA GLU A 504 -38.83 6.52 3.07
C GLU A 504 -39.57 5.97 4.28
N THR A 505 -39.68 6.74 5.35
CA THR A 505 -40.36 6.37 6.61
C THR A 505 -41.72 7.02 6.75
N ALA A 506 -41.93 8.14 6.07
CA ALA A 506 -43.23 8.79 5.96
C ALA A 506 -43.40 9.43 4.57
N ALA A 507 -44.50 9.14 3.93
CA ALA A 507 -44.86 9.80 2.67
C ALA A 507 -45.29 11.26 2.92
N PRO A 508 -45.07 12.14 1.94
CA PRO A 508 -45.65 13.48 2.01
C PRO A 508 -47.14 13.45 1.76
N LYS A 509 -47.80 14.55 2.11
CA LYS A 509 -49.27 14.66 2.00
C LYS A 509 -49.72 14.40 0.57
N GLY A 510 -50.67 13.49 0.39
CA GLY A 510 -51.29 13.19 -0.91
C GLY A 510 -50.52 12.14 -1.72
N TYR A 511 -49.56 11.47 -1.13
CA TYR A 511 -48.78 10.42 -1.79
C TYR A 511 -48.80 9.11 -1.00
N VAL A 512 -48.49 8.04 -1.72
CA VAL A 512 -48.37 6.70 -1.16
C VAL A 512 -46.96 6.52 -0.64
N LEU A 513 -46.79 5.96 0.56
CA LEU A 513 -45.49 5.61 1.10
C LEU A 513 -44.80 4.59 0.21
N SER A 514 -43.55 4.88 -0.16
CA SER A 514 -42.72 3.96 -0.92
C SER A 514 -42.09 2.90 0.00
N ASP A 515 -42.15 1.64 -0.41
CA ASP A 515 -41.49 0.53 0.26
C ASP A 515 -40.07 0.29 -0.28
N VAL A 516 -39.63 1.06 -1.28
CA VAL A 516 -38.36 0.94 -1.94
C VAL A 516 -37.20 1.31 -0.98
N VAL A 517 -36.27 0.38 -0.81
CA VAL A 517 -34.97 0.63 -0.15
C VAL A 517 -33.94 0.87 -1.22
N LYS A 518 -33.35 2.04 -1.25
CA LYS A 518 -32.34 2.41 -2.25
C LYS A 518 -30.95 2.30 -1.66
N GLU A 519 -30.07 1.52 -2.31
CA GLU A 519 -28.66 1.50 -1.98
C GLU A 519 -28.01 2.84 -2.38
N ILE A 520 -27.33 3.45 -1.43
CA ILE A 520 -26.62 4.72 -1.58
C ILE A 520 -25.15 4.50 -1.28
N GLN A 521 -24.30 4.88 -2.19
CA GLN A 521 -22.87 4.96 -1.97
C GLN A 521 -22.38 6.30 -2.50
N VAL A 522 -21.61 7.00 -1.70
CA VAL A 522 -20.91 8.21 -2.14
C VAL A 522 -19.47 7.86 -2.51
N ASP A 523 -18.97 8.45 -3.57
CA ASP A 523 -17.57 8.33 -4.00
C ASP A 523 -16.98 9.73 -4.10
N ALA A 524 -16.35 10.17 -3.02
CA ALA A 524 -15.66 11.45 -2.93
C ALA A 524 -14.16 11.34 -3.28
N SER A 525 -13.76 10.26 -3.95
CA SER A 525 -12.34 9.99 -4.27
C SER A 525 -11.69 11.07 -5.13
N ALA A 526 -12.45 11.73 -5.98
CA ALA A 526 -11.96 12.84 -6.80
C ALA A 526 -11.81 14.16 -6.04
N GLU A 527 -12.43 14.27 -4.86
CA GLU A 527 -12.40 15.49 -4.07
C GLU A 527 -11.15 15.55 -3.20
N ALA A 528 -10.55 16.72 -3.13
CA ALA A 528 -9.36 16.95 -2.29
C ALA A 528 -9.70 17.11 -0.79
N ASN A 529 -10.95 17.51 -0.49
CA ASN A 529 -11.38 17.87 0.85
C ASN A 529 -11.92 16.66 1.63
N GLU A 530 -11.82 16.74 2.95
CA GLU A 530 -12.42 15.76 3.86
C GLU A 530 -13.95 15.72 3.73
N PHE A 531 -14.58 16.90 3.56
CA PHE A 531 -16.03 17.05 3.49
C PHE A 531 -16.46 17.65 2.17
N THR A 532 -17.41 17.00 1.50
CA THR A 532 -18.04 17.49 0.26
C THR A 532 -19.55 17.62 0.48
N ILE A 533 -20.07 18.83 0.31
CA ILE A 533 -21.50 19.09 0.48
C ILE A 533 -22.24 18.72 -0.81
N GLU A 534 -23.31 17.93 -0.66
CA GLU A 534 -24.21 17.55 -1.76
C GLU A 534 -23.46 17.01 -2.99
N LEU A 535 -22.53 16.08 -2.76
CA LEU A 535 -21.72 15.46 -3.82
C LEU A 535 -22.58 14.97 -5.01
N LYS A 536 -23.78 14.50 -4.74
CA LYS A 536 -24.74 14.08 -5.75
C LYS A 536 -26.18 14.31 -5.28
N THR A 537 -27.09 14.34 -6.24
CA THR A 537 -28.52 14.42 -5.99
C THR A 537 -29.18 13.07 -6.27
N GLU A 538 -29.93 12.58 -5.29
CA GLU A 538 -30.76 11.39 -5.40
C GLU A 538 -32.22 11.80 -5.57
N LYS A 539 -32.79 11.47 -6.71
CA LYS A 539 -34.21 11.79 -7.03
C LYS A 539 -35.13 10.64 -6.68
N TYR A 540 -36.22 10.96 -5.99
CA TYR A 540 -37.23 9.99 -5.55
C TYR A 540 -38.60 10.38 -6.10
N PRO A 541 -39.20 9.55 -6.99
CA PRO A 541 -40.56 9.75 -7.46
C PRO A 541 -41.56 9.45 -6.35
N ASN A 542 -42.62 10.22 -6.29
CA ASN A 542 -43.79 9.93 -5.50
C ASN A 542 -44.88 9.32 -6.37
N THR A 543 -45.58 8.35 -5.83
CA THR A 543 -46.81 7.83 -6.43
C THR A 543 -47.98 8.59 -5.80
N PRO A 544 -48.72 9.39 -6.54
CA PRO A 544 -49.83 10.15 -5.98
C PRO A 544 -50.96 9.21 -5.52
N ILE A 545 -51.66 9.62 -4.49
CA ILE A 545 -52.91 9.02 -4.11
C ILE A 545 -53.94 9.36 -5.18
N LEU A 546 -54.56 8.33 -5.72
CA LEU A 546 -55.59 8.40 -6.73
C LEU A 546 -56.85 7.71 -6.22
N GLY A 547 -57.96 8.38 -6.27
CA GLY A 547 -59.29 7.80 -5.91
C GLY A 547 -60.34 8.10 -6.94
N LYS A 548 -61.52 7.58 -6.72
CA LYS A 548 -62.68 7.80 -7.61
C LYS A 548 -63.89 8.24 -6.81
N VAL A 549 -64.71 9.09 -7.40
CA VAL A 549 -66.03 9.47 -6.86
C VAL A 549 -67.08 8.75 -7.67
N ALA A 550 -67.94 8.04 -6.99
CA ALA A 550 -69.06 7.35 -7.59
C ALA A 550 -70.42 7.93 -7.04
N ILE A 551 -71.35 8.07 -7.92
CA ILE A 551 -72.66 8.52 -7.61
C ILE A 551 -73.67 7.37 -7.86
N GLN A 552 -74.48 7.08 -6.89
CA GLN A 552 -75.64 6.24 -7.07
C GLN A 552 -76.89 7.15 -6.97
N LYS A 553 -77.42 7.50 -8.12
CA LYS A 553 -78.46 8.53 -8.25
C LYS A 553 -79.83 7.95 -8.32
N TYR A 554 -80.74 8.55 -7.56
CA TYR A 554 -82.19 8.22 -7.51
C TYR A 554 -83.02 9.49 -7.66
N TYR A 555 -84.23 9.31 -8.05
CA TYR A 555 -85.32 10.29 -7.83
C TYR A 555 -86.47 9.64 -7.02
N SER A 556 -87.18 10.47 -6.31
CA SER A 556 -88.40 10.00 -5.60
C SER A 556 -89.59 10.14 -6.48
N ASP A 557 -90.29 9.02 -6.78
CA ASP A 557 -91.55 9.04 -7.41
C ASP A 557 -92.54 9.74 -6.47
N VAL A 558 -93.31 10.68 -7.00
CA VAL A 558 -94.18 11.58 -6.21
C VAL A 558 -95.40 10.88 -5.65
N ASP A 559 -95.92 9.90 -6.35
CA ASP A 559 -97.13 9.21 -6.02
C ASP A 559 -96.94 8.03 -5.09
N THR A 560 -95.89 7.30 -5.33
CA THR A 560 -95.55 6.07 -4.59
C THR A 560 -94.53 6.29 -3.49
N GLY A 561 -93.69 7.35 -3.57
CA GLY A 561 -92.58 7.60 -2.67
C GLY A 561 -91.42 6.63 -2.84
N LEU A 562 -91.44 5.79 -3.88
CA LEU A 562 -90.37 4.86 -4.20
C LEU A 562 -89.16 5.60 -4.79
N LEU A 563 -87.98 5.08 -4.51
CA LEU A 563 -86.72 5.55 -5.12
C LEU A 563 -86.48 4.76 -6.40
N GLU A 564 -86.45 5.48 -7.52
CA GLU A 564 -86.12 4.93 -8.83
C GLU A 564 -84.77 5.40 -9.27
N PRO A 565 -83.92 4.56 -9.95
CA PRO A 565 -82.67 4.99 -10.51
C PRO A 565 -82.82 6.14 -11.52
N GLU A 566 -82.04 7.20 -11.36
CA GLU A 566 -82.05 8.33 -12.29
C GLU A 566 -80.96 8.20 -13.30
N ALA A 567 -81.32 7.82 -14.53
CA ALA A 567 -80.39 7.69 -15.65
C ALA A 567 -80.10 9.05 -16.26
N ASN A 568 -78.99 9.10 -17.01
CA ASN A 568 -78.52 10.25 -17.81
C ASN A 568 -78.26 11.55 -17.01
N THR A 569 -78.25 11.54 -15.72
CA THR A 569 -77.92 12.68 -14.85
C THR A 569 -76.44 12.98 -14.96
N MET A 570 -76.13 14.23 -15.26
CA MET A 570 -74.73 14.68 -15.47
C MET A 570 -74.21 15.41 -14.24
N PHE A 571 -72.98 15.02 -13.84
CA PHE A 571 -72.25 15.67 -12.77
C PHE A 571 -70.85 16.14 -13.26
N GLN A 572 -70.49 17.30 -12.78
CA GLN A 572 -69.10 17.79 -12.84
C GLN A 572 -68.50 17.60 -11.45
N VAL A 573 -67.40 16.90 -11.42
CA VAL A 573 -66.51 16.72 -10.23
C VAL A 573 -65.24 17.48 -10.47
N TYR A 574 -64.90 18.41 -9.61
CA TYR A 574 -63.72 19.24 -9.80
C TYR A 574 -63.05 19.61 -8.49
N LEU A 575 -61.73 19.81 -8.55
CA LEU A 575 -60.91 20.13 -7.39
C LEU A 575 -61.32 21.50 -6.83
N LYS A 576 -61.73 21.53 -5.55
CA LYS A 576 -62.29 22.70 -4.88
C LYS A 576 -61.38 23.92 -4.90
N ASN A 577 -60.08 23.74 -4.61
CA ASN A 577 -59.12 24.82 -4.50
C ASN A 577 -58.85 25.56 -5.85
N LYS A 578 -59.26 24.97 -6.97
CA LYS A 578 -59.22 25.61 -8.30
C LYS A 578 -60.40 26.56 -8.53
N GLY A 579 -61.38 26.52 -7.69
CA GLY A 579 -62.55 27.42 -7.73
C GLY A 579 -63.59 27.05 -8.76
N SER A 580 -63.26 26.44 -9.90
CA SER A 580 -64.21 26.01 -10.91
C SER A 580 -63.72 24.83 -11.74
N TYR A 581 -64.65 24.12 -12.37
CA TYR A 581 -64.38 23.00 -13.27
C TYR A 581 -63.40 23.36 -14.41
N GLY A 582 -63.58 24.56 -14.97
CA GLY A 582 -62.77 25.00 -16.13
C GLY A 582 -61.29 25.31 -15.80
N GLN A 583 -60.98 25.52 -14.52
CA GLN A 583 -59.60 25.81 -14.07
C GLN A 583 -58.81 24.53 -13.70
N CYS A 584 -59.47 23.38 -13.70
CA CYS A 584 -58.85 22.11 -13.40
C CYS A 584 -58.21 21.46 -14.61
N THR A 585 -57.12 20.72 -14.38
CA THR A 585 -56.48 19.85 -15.36
C THR A 585 -57.05 18.42 -15.31
N ASP A 586 -56.51 17.53 -16.17
CA ASP A 586 -56.85 16.12 -16.11
C ASP A 586 -56.48 15.51 -14.72
N TYR A 587 -57.26 14.52 -14.26
CA TYR A 587 -57.21 13.97 -12.90
C TYR A 587 -57.61 14.96 -11.77
N GLU A 588 -57.87 16.23 -12.08
CA GLU A 588 -58.41 17.22 -11.14
C GLU A 588 -59.91 17.49 -11.41
N ARG A 589 -60.44 16.94 -12.48
CA ARG A 589 -61.85 17.06 -12.86
C ARG A 589 -62.35 15.81 -13.58
N ALA A 590 -63.61 15.64 -13.56
CA ALA A 590 -64.30 14.64 -14.36
C ALA A 590 -65.76 15.10 -14.64
N THR A 591 -66.26 14.77 -15.82
CA THR A 591 -67.69 14.78 -16.10
C THR A 591 -68.15 13.35 -16.14
N ILE A 592 -69.14 13.02 -15.35
CA ILE A 592 -69.76 11.69 -15.27
C ILE A 592 -71.24 11.75 -15.54
N LYS A 593 -71.76 10.72 -16.15
CA LYS A 593 -73.15 10.61 -16.50
C LYS A 593 -73.65 9.26 -15.98
N THR A 594 -74.84 9.27 -15.27
CA THR A 594 -75.38 8.05 -14.72
C THR A 594 -75.95 7.14 -15.81
N ASP A 595 -75.75 5.85 -15.62
CA ASP A 595 -76.25 4.78 -16.47
C ASP A 595 -77.75 4.48 -16.12
N ARG A 596 -78.34 3.48 -16.77
CA ARG A 596 -79.68 3.02 -16.56
C ARG A 596 -80.00 2.57 -15.11
N ASN A 597 -78.92 2.24 -14.36
CA ASN A 597 -79.05 1.84 -12.95
C ASN A 597 -78.82 3.04 -11.99
N GLY A 598 -78.73 4.26 -12.54
CA GLY A 598 -78.42 5.45 -11.77
C GLY A 598 -76.99 5.55 -11.30
N TYR A 599 -76.03 4.71 -11.82
CA TYR A 599 -74.69 4.68 -11.37
C TYR A 599 -73.76 5.46 -12.32
N ALA A 600 -72.82 6.24 -11.74
CA ALA A 600 -71.79 6.90 -12.45
C ALA A 600 -70.53 6.89 -11.59
N VAL A 601 -69.34 6.81 -12.21
CA VAL A 601 -68.05 6.85 -11.52
C VAL A 601 -67.03 7.64 -12.33
N THR A 602 -66.20 8.43 -11.66
CA THR A 602 -65.09 9.17 -12.28
C THR A 602 -63.99 8.24 -12.70
N GLY A 603 -63.11 8.70 -13.58
CA GLY A 603 -61.74 8.20 -13.65
C GLY A 603 -60.99 8.47 -12.34
N ASN A 604 -59.69 8.18 -12.34
CA ASN A 604 -58.85 8.50 -11.19
C ASN A 604 -58.76 10.02 -11.01
N LEU A 605 -58.91 10.47 -9.76
CA LEU A 605 -58.78 11.84 -9.32
C LEU A 605 -57.58 11.91 -8.35
N TYR A 606 -56.79 12.96 -8.41
CA TYR A 606 -55.71 13.18 -7.46
C TYR A 606 -56.19 13.43 -6.05
N TYR A 607 -55.31 13.30 -5.07
CA TYR A 607 -55.53 13.69 -3.70
C TYR A 607 -56.06 15.13 -3.61
N GLY A 608 -57.15 15.33 -2.87
CA GLY A 608 -57.72 16.65 -2.64
C GLY A 608 -59.23 16.61 -2.33
N THR A 609 -59.77 17.77 -2.06
CA THR A 609 -61.22 17.97 -1.83
C THR A 609 -61.87 18.40 -3.12
N TYR A 610 -62.88 17.66 -3.54
CA TYR A 610 -63.61 17.87 -4.78
C TYR A 610 -65.01 18.38 -4.49
N VAL A 611 -65.46 19.31 -5.31
CA VAL A 611 -66.87 19.69 -5.39
C VAL A 611 -67.54 18.79 -6.41
N VAL A 612 -68.66 18.21 -6.02
CA VAL A 612 -69.60 17.46 -6.88
C VAL A 612 -70.76 18.35 -7.18
N HIS A 613 -70.92 18.77 -8.43
CA HIS A 613 -71.94 19.67 -8.94
C HIS A 613 -72.78 18.93 -9.95
N GLN A 614 -74.09 18.92 -9.71
CA GLN A 614 -75.09 18.37 -10.66
C GLN A 614 -75.36 19.41 -11.76
N VAL A 615 -75.05 19.07 -12.98
CA VAL A 615 -75.21 19.96 -14.16
C VAL A 615 -76.56 19.80 -14.81
N ASP A 616 -77.07 18.54 -14.81
CA ASP A 616 -78.31 18.17 -15.48
C ASP A 616 -78.98 17.06 -14.69
N SER A 617 -80.34 17.00 -14.69
CA SER A 617 -81.13 15.97 -14.07
C SER A 617 -81.53 14.81 -15.00
N GLY A 618 -80.86 14.70 -16.14
CA GLY A 618 -81.07 13.58 -17.04
C GLY A 618 -82.47 13.51 -17.69
N ASP A 619 -83.10 12.37 -17.50
CA ASP A 619 -84.40 12.08 -18.15
C ASP A 619 -85.64 12.57 -17.36
N VAL A 620 -85.42 13.18 -16.21
CA VAL A 620 -86.51 13.63 -15.33
C VAL A 620 -86.41 15.10 -14.94
N ASP A 621 -87.50 15.79 -14.86
CA ASP A 621 -87.57 17.18 -14.37
C ASP A 621 -87.50 17.19 -12.83
N ALA A 622 -86.31 17.40 -12.31
CA ALA A 622 -86.07 17.32 -10.88
C ALA A 622 -85.24 18.53 -10.34
N ILE A 623 -85.40 18.79 -9.05
CA ILE A 623 -84.61 19.78 -8.33
C ILE A 623 -83.18 19.16 -8.15
N HIS A 624 -82.16 19.82 -8.65
CA HIS A 624 -80.79 19.38 -8.47
C HIS A 624 -80.42 19.27 -6.99
N VAL A 625 -79.58 18.30 -6.65
CA VAL A 625 -78.98 18.25 -5.34
C VAL A 625 -78.00 19.42 -5.19
N ASN A 626 -77.88 19.93 -3.96
CA ASN A 626 -76.88 20.94 -3.66
C ASN A 626 -75.50 20.39 -3.87
N ASP A 627 -74.55 21.24 -4.27
CA ASP A 627 -73.16 20.90 -4.30
C ASP A 627 -72.67 20.34 -2.96
N PHE A 628 -71.86 19.33 -3.00
CA PHE A 628 -71.21 18.74 -1.83
C PHE A 628 -69.75 18.42 -2.08
N GLU A 629 -69.05 18.21 -1.00
CA GLU A 629 -67.58 17.99 -1.04
C GLU A 629 -67.26 16.54 -0.78
N VAL A 630 -66.26 16.07 -1.51
CA VAL A 630 -65.69 14.73 -1.36
C VAL A 630 -64.14 14.85 -1.21
N ALA A 631 -63.61 14.35 -0.09
CA ALA A 631 -62.18 14.28 0.09
C ALA A 631 -61.62 12.95 -0.43
N VAL A 632 -60.82 13.01 -1.48
CA VAL A 632 -60.05 11.87 -2.01
C VAL A 632 -58.76 11.80 -1.24
N THR A 633 -58.66 10.87 -0.28
CA THR A 633 -57.55 10.78 0.67
C THR A 633 -56.93 9.40 0.76
N GLU A 634 -57.53 8.39 0.15
CA GLU A 634 -57.07 7.01 0.18
C GLU A 634 -56.83 6.47 -1.24
N ASN A 635 -55.68 5.86 -1.45
CA ASN A 635 -55.30 5.34 -2.77
C ASN A 635 -56.19 4.16 -3.20
N GLY A 636 -56.72 4.22 -4.41
CA GLY A 636 -57.58 3.20 -5.02
C GLY A 636 -59.01 3.20 -4.50
N LYS A 637 -59.37 4.06 -3.57
CA LYS A 637 -60.71 4.08 -2.97
C LYS A 637 -61.73 4.69 -3.90
N VAL A 638 -62.93 4.09 -3.93
CA VAL A 638 -64.12 4.62 -4.58
C VAL A 638 -65.05 5.18 -3.50
N TYR A 639 -65.24 6.50 -3.53
CA TYR A 639 -66.10 7.21 -2.61
C TYR A 639 -67.49 7.28 -3.23
N THR A 640 -68.46 6.44 -2.70
CA THR A 640 -69.79 6.29 -3.27
C THR A 640 -70.81 7.07 -2.49
N TYR A 641 -71.57 7.89 -3.18
CA TYR A 641 -72.64 8.74 -2.59
C TYR A 641 -73.98 8.41 -3.19
N PRO A 642 -74.98 7.97 -2.38
CA PRO A 642 -76.34 7.88 -2.82
C PRO A 642 -76.97 9.27 -2.79
N LEU A 643 -77.56 9.71 -3.91
CA LEU A 643 -78.13 11.01 -4.08
C LEU A 643 -79.63 10.86 -4.55
N ASN A 644 -80.51 11.66 -3.99
CA ASN A 644 -81.90 11.63 -4.33
C ASN A 644 -82.41 13.00 -4.78
N ASN A 645 -82.92 13.09 -5.99
CA ASN A 645 -83.59 14.27 -6.51
C ASN A 645 -85.04 14.25 -6.10
N LYS A 646 -85.53 15.44 -5.91
CA LYS A 646 -87.02 15.66 -5.73
C LYS A 646 -87.59 16.14 -7.05
N LEU A 647 -88.61 15.49 -7.54
CA LEU A 647 -89.33 15.92 -8.73
C LEU A 647 -90.00 17.30 -8.53
N PHE A 648 -90.01 18.07 -9.59
CA PHE A 648 -90.80 19.31 -9.58
C PHE A 648 -92.28 19.02 -9.43
N LYS A 649 -92.97 19.84 -8.62
CA LYS A 649 -94.37 19.81 -8.48
C LYS A 649 -94.92 21.12 -9.06
N ALA A 650 -95.77 21.01 -10.07
CA ALA A 650 -96.46 22.13 -10.64
C ALA A 650 -97.97 21.99 -10.40
N TYR A 651 -98.65 23.10 -10.13
CA TYR A 651 -100.10 23.17 -10.03
C TYR A 651 -100.66 23.93 -11.21
N LEU A 652 -101.56 23.31 -11.94
CA LEU A 652 -102.35 23.96 -12.97
C LEU A 652 -103.57 24.61 -12.39
N LYS A 653 -103.67 25.91 -12.46
CA LYS A 653 -104.93 26.64 -12.11
C LYS A 653 -105.76 26.83 -13.35
N ILE A 654 -106.88 26.12 -13.44
CA ILE A 654 -107.86 26.28 -14.50
C ILE A 654 -108.82 27.34 -14.10
N LEU A 655 -108.97 28.47 -14.83
CA LEU A 655 -109.95 29.51 -14.67
C LEU A 655 -111.01 29.34 -15.73
N LYS A 656 -112.17 28.95 -15.35
CA LYS A 656 -113.32 28.93 -16.24
C LYS A 656 -113.97 30.32 -16.24
N LYS A 657 -114.08 30.94 -17.40
CA LYS A 657 -114.81 32.18 -17.58
C LYS A 657 -116.16 31.82 -18.18
N ASP A 658 -117.13 32.47 -17.69
CA ASP A 658 -118.46 32.42 -18.27
C ASP A 658 -118.53 33.21 -19.57
#